data_e8719eff7a3e319a1b5987659902a368
#
_entry.id   e8719eff7a3e319a1b5987659902a368
#
_cell.length_a   1.000
_cell.length_b   1.000
_cell.length_c   1.000
_cell.angle_alpha   90.00
_cell.angle_beta   90.00
_cell.angle_gamma   90.00
#
_symmetry.space_group_name_H-M   'P 1'
#
loop_
_entity.id
_entity.type
_entity.pdbx_description
1 polymer ?
#
loop_
_entity_poly.entity_id
_entity_poly.type
_entity_poly.pdbx_seq_one_letter_code
_entity_poly.pdbx_strand_id
1 'polypeptide(L)'
;MTDMMAEIAAFDGRTAKIVGPARSGKTEALLRRAAAAVAAGCAPEDILIETSTAEAARVARRRLVDALAAAGVQDVEDIAGRITVACAQQVCLAVLETPEARAATGRTPRVLAPFEYNFFLEDMKTLGTPARRLRSELGHIKKQWCALAPEDDWAVGEEKDALELAHRLLGATNAMLEDEVAYLCGRYLQSDAGAGARQRFSLVLADDFQNLSVAQQTCLCLLARDQLIVAGNPDETVRVATSFPAPEGFATFDTLRRNVTVFALNTAFGNPNVTAFCNAVVRAGNEEALAADQREGTIRDIATVKWNTPDEEFNGLTRYLFAVNAENPEAAQSDLCVVAPNKQWAHAFEQMLVRRGFMVSSLGFERLGGDPRDMNRARALVAYTSLNLLADPDDLFAWRAWVGFGNYLTYSDGWHFLMEWCDEHDAGILDALEAAVAARTAGEAEPFPRAERLAERYEAGRTMIAAHAGRRGHNLLAALGADKLRDFATLSATLAGDEDAPTLYAMIRETQFFPTHEANVRAVRVSSYEQLCGCGYRALYVTGCVDGFMPARDAFEVVSTDAERDRVREADRRTFAAGVAKATDALMFSTFSRAPLELAERTKMQVARVRMEDGERIATLRPTCFLEEAGAAAPITLGGQALLADAGID
;
A
#
# COMPACT_ATOMS: atom_id res chain seq x y z
N MET A 1 30.22 7.81 -14.20
CA MET A 1 29.00 7.02 -13.77
C MET A 1 29.31 5.53 -13.61
N THR A 2 29.97 4.89 -14.56
CA THR A 2 30.45 3.48 -14.43
C THR A 2 31.35 3.30 -13.21
N ASP A 3 32.12 4.30 -12.86
CA ASP A 3 33.04 4.34 -11.71
C ASP A 3 32.26 4.34 -10.37
N MET A 4 31.33 5.27 -10.16
CA MET A 4 30.54 5.37 -8.92
C MET A 4 29.71 4.10 -8.62
N MET A 5 29.10 3.50 -9.66
CA MET A 5 28.37 2.23 -9.49
C MET A 5 29.31 1.08 -9.08
N ALA A 6 30.53 1.06 -9.62
CA ALA A 6 31.54 0.09 -9.24
C ALA A 6 32.06 0.34 -7.82
N GLU A 7 32.26 1.60 -7.43
CA GLU A 7 32.65 1.95 -6.06
C GLU A 7 31.60 1.52 -5.03
N ILE A 8 30.29 1.76 -5.32
CA ILE A 8 29.19 1.30 -4.44
C ILE A 8 29.16 -0.23 -4.36
N ALA A 9 29.30 -0.92 -5.49
CA ALA A 9 29.31 -2.38 -5.52
C ALA A 9 30.48 -2.97 -4.72
N ALA A 10 31.66 -2.33 -4.74
CA ALA A 10 32.87 -2.73 -4.04
C ALA A 10 32.97 -2.19 -2.60
N PHE A 11 31.96 -1.41 -2.13
CA PHE A 11 32.00 -0.79 -0.81
C PHE A 11 32.08 -1.84 0.31
N ASP A 12 33.12 -1.73 1.14
CA ASP A 12 33.43 -2.62 2.27
C ASP A 12 33.26 -1.95 3.65
N GLY A 13 32.92 -0.64 3.66
CA GLY A 13 32.69 0.08 4.91
C GLY A 13 31.36 -0.32 5.58
N ARG A 14 31.21 0.08 6.84
CA ARG A 14 30.08 -0.34 7.66
C ARG A 14 28.75 0.36 7.29
N THR A 15 28.80 1.64 6.92
CA THR A 15 27.57 2.42 6.69
C THR A 15 27.75 3.33 5.50
N ALA A 16 26.78 3.31 4.59
CA ALA A 16 26.74 4.23 3.46
C ALA A 16 25.35 4.82 3.26
N LYS A 17 25.32 6.00 2.64
CA LYS A 17 24.14 6.74 2.19
C LYS A 17 24.29 6.99 0.68
N ILE A 18 23.34 6.50 -0.11
CA ILE A 18 23.26 6.75 -1.54
C ILE A 18 22.21 7.82 -1.77
N VAL A 19 22.59 8.98 -2.23
CA VAL A 19 21.69 10.10 -2.51
C VAL A 19 21.66 10.40 -4.00
N GLY A 20 20.47 10.72 -4.52
CA GLY A 20 20.34 11.10 -5.92
C GLY A 20 18.90 11.34 -6.32
N PRO A 21 18.67 12.13 -7.38
CA PRO A 21 17.35 12.41 -7.90
C PRO A 21 16.66 11.15 -8.43
N ALA A 22 15.40 11.28 -8.80
CA ALA A 22 14.66 10.21 -9.45
C ALA A 22 15.45 9.64 -10.63
N ARG A 23 15.40 8.30 -10.77
CA ARG A 23 16.02 7.56 -11.90
C ARG A 23 17.54 7.65 -11.98
N SER A 24 18.22 8.07 -10.91
CA SER A 24 19.69 8.09 -10.86
C SER A 24 20.34 6.71 -10.70
N GLY A 25 19.54 5.64 -10.55
CA GLY A 25 20.02 4.27 -10.42
C GLY A 25 20.27 3.82 -8.98
N LYS A 26 19.66 4.48 -7.97
CA LYS A 26 19.77 4.12 -6.54
C LYS A 26 19.50 2.63 -6.30
N THR A 27 18.35 2.13 -6.73
CA THR A 27 17.97 0.71 -6.62
C THR A 27 18.97 -0.22 -7.31
N GLU A 28 19.43 0.14 -8.52
CA GLU A 28 20.41 -0.63 -9.26
C GLU A 28 21.74 -0.74 -8.50
N ALA A 29 22.19 0.35 -7.87
CA ALA A 29 23.40 0.37 -7.04
C ALA A 29 23.28 -0.60 -5.85
N LEU A 30 22.13 -0.64 -5.18
CA LEU A 30 21.85 -1.57 -4.08
C LEU A 30 21.86 -3.03 -4.56
N LEU A 31 21.22 -3.33 -5.71
CA LEU A 31 21.20 -4.69 -6.27
C LEU A 31 22.59 -5.18 -6.68
N ARG A 32 23.41 -4.30 -7.29
CA ARG A 32 24.81 -4.62 -7.61
C ARG A 32 25.66 -4.84 -6.37
N ARG A 33 25.41 -4.08 -5.30
CA ARG A 33 26.10 -4.29 -4.01
C ARG A 33 25.73 -5.65 -3.39
N ALA A 34 24.44 -6.04 -3.44
CA ALA A 34 24.01 -7.37 -2.99
C ALA A 34 24.69 -8.47 -3.78
N ALA A 35 24.71 -8.36 -5.12
CA ALA A 35 25.34 -9.34 -5.99
C ALA A 35 26.85 -9.45 -5.74
N ALA A 36 27.55 -8.32 -5.55
CA ALA A 36 28.96 -8.29 -5.19
C ALA A 36 29.24 -8.92 -3.83
N ALA A 37 28.34 -8.74 -2.84
CA ALA A 37 28.47 -9.38 -1.54
C ALA A 37 28.37 -10.90 -1.64
N VAL A 38 27.41 -11.42 -2.41
CA VAL A 38 27.28 -12.86 -2.68
C VAL A 38 28.52 -13.39 -3.38
N ALA A 39 29.00 -12.71 -4.43
CA ALA A 39 30.22 -13.10 -5.14
C ALA A 39 31.48 -13.11 -4.25
N ALA A 40 31.50 -12.26 -3.21
CA ALA A 40 32.55 -12.23 -2.19
C ALA A 40 32.35 -13.26 -1.06
N GLY A 41 31.30 -14.10 -1.13
CA GLY A 41 31.05 -15.21 -0.16
C GLY A 41 30.10 -14.87 0.98
N CYS A 42 29.36 -13.75 0.95
CA CYS A 42 28.28 -13.50 1.90
C CYS A 42 27.14 -14.50 1.66
N ALA A 43 26.64 -15.11 2.75
CA ALA A 43 25.53 -16.03 2.64
C ALA A 43 24.25 -15.28 2.19
N PRO A 44 23.49 -15.79 1.21
CA PRO A 44 22.29 -15.13 0.71
C PRO A 44 21.25 -14.84 1.80
N GLU A 45 21.10 -15.74 2.77
CA GLU A 45 20.16 -15.60 3.90
C GLU A 45 20.53 -14.46 4.87
N ASP A 46 21.77 -14.03 4.84
CA ASP A 46 22.29 -12.93 5.65
C ASP A 46 22.12 -11.55 4.97
N ILE A 47 21.45 -11.50 3.81
CA ILE A 47 21.20 -10.27 3.06
C ILE A 47 19.72 -9.91 3.10
N LEU A 48 19.44 -8.67 3.50
CA LEU A 48 18.12 -8.03 3.41
C LEU A 48 18.16 -6.88 2.40
N ILE A 49 17.27 -6.93 1.43
CA ILE A 49 16.96 -5.80 0.53
C ILE A 49 15.54 -5.33 0.84
N GLU A 50 15.44 -4.18 1.46
CA GLU A 50 14.16 -3.54 1.76
C GLU A 50 13.77 -2.62 0.61
N THR A 51 12.47 -2.56 0.30
CA THR A 51 11.87 -1.73 -0.74
C THR A 51 10.54 -1.13 -0.27
N SER A 52 10.11 -0.05 -0.88
CA SER A 52 8.91 0.71 -0.44
C SER A 52 7.60 -0.09 -0.47
N THR A 53 7.44 -1.05 -1.39
CA THR A 53 6.20 -1.81 -1.58
C THR A 53 6.48 -3.28 -1.93
N ALA A 54 5.49 -4.15 -1.77
CA ALA A 54 5.61 -5.55 -2.18
C ALA A 54 5.82 -5.70 -3.70
N GLU A 55 5.20 -4.84 -4.51
CA GLU A 55 5.44 -4.82 -5.96
C GLU A 55 6.88 -4.41 -6.29
N ALA A 56 7.41 -3.39 -5.61
CA ALA A 56 8.81 -3.00 -5.74
C ALA A 56 9.75 -4.16 -5.36
N ALA A 57 9.44 -4.91 -4.29
CA ALA A 57 10.19 -6.09 -3.89
C ALA A 57 10.16 -7.18 -4.97
N ARG A 58 8.99 -7.43 -5.57
CA ARG A 58 8.84 -8.38 -6.69
C ARG A 58 9.67 -7.96 -7.91
N VAL A 59 9.66 -6.67 -8.27
CA VAL A 59 10.47 -6.10 -9.36
C VAL A 59 11.96 -6.18 -9.03
N ALA A 60 12.36 -5.80 -7.81
CA ALA A 60 13.74 -5.84 -7.35
C ALA A 60 14.30 -7.28 -7.38
N ARG A 61 13.50 -8.27 -6.96
CA ARG A 61 13.91 -9.70 -7.01
C ARG A 61 14.22 -10.18 -8.43
N ARG A 62 13.42 -9.80 -9.43
CA ARG A 62 13.73 -10.14 -10.85
C ARG A 62 15.02 -9.48 -11.31
N ARG A 63 15.21 -8.18 -11.02
CA ARG A 63 16.43 -7.45 -11.38
C ARG A 63 17.66 -7.95 -10.63
N LEU A 64 17.49 -8.49 -9.42
CA LEU A 64 18.55 -9.11 -8.65
C LEU A 64 19.13 -10.34 -9.36
N VAL A 65 18.29 -11.15 -10.02
CA VAL A 65 18.75 -12.28 -10.85
C VAL A 65 19.73 -11.81 -11.92
N ASP A 66 19.39 -10.72 -12.63
CA ASP A 66 20.27 -10.14 -13.65
C ASP A 66 21.58 -9.60 -13.04
N ALA A 67 21.50 -8.96 -11.87
CA ALA A 67 22.68 -8.43 -11.18
C ALA A 67 23.61 -9.55 -10.69
N LEU A 68 23.06 -10.65 -10.16
CA LEU A 68 23.81 -11.84 -9.74
C LEU A 68 24.50 -12.50 -10.94
N ALA A 69 23.80 -12.64 -12.07
CA ALA A 69 24.38 -13.17 -13.31
C ALA A 69 25.54 -12.30 -13.81
N ALA A 70 25.37 -10.98 -13.79
CA ALA A 70 26.41 -10.02 -14.17
C ALA A 70 27.63 -10.05 -13.24
N ALA A 71 27.47 -10.44 -11.98
CA ALA A 71 28.54 -10.63 -11.00
C ALA A 71 29.21 -12.02 -11.10
N GLY A 72 28.76 -12.88 -12.02
CA GLY A 72 29.35 -14.23 -12.25
C GLY A 72 28.90 -15.28 -11.24
N VAL A 73 27.82 -15.01 -10.49
CA VAL A 73 27.21 -15.98 -9.55
C VAL A 73 26.52 -17.09 -10.35
N GLN A 74 26.65 -18.34 -9.87
CA GLN A 74 25.93 -19.49 -10.42
C GLN A 74 24.59 -19.68 -9.70
N ASP A 75 23.67 -20.44 -10.27
CA ASP A 75 22.36 -20.77 -9.69
C ASP A 75 21.60 -19.55 -9.20
N VAL A 76 21.60 -18.48 -10.03
CA VAL A 76 21.13 -17.13 -9.68
C VAL A 76 19.68 -17.08 -9.18
N GLU A 77 18.79 -17.93 -9.69
CA GLU A 77 17.38 -17.98 -9.27
C GLU A 77 17.24 -18.55 -7.85
N ASP A 78 17.97 -19.62 -7.54
CA ASP A 78 18.02 -20.20 -6.19
C ASP A 78 18.61 -19.19 -5.21
N ILE A 79 19.75 -18.60 -5.56
CA ILE A 79 20.42 -17.59 -4.72
C ILE A 79 19.51 -16.37 -4.48
N ALA A 80 18.85 -15.84 -5.53
CA ALA A 80 17.91 -14.73 -5.39
C ALA A 80 16.69 -15.09 -4.55
N GLY A 81 16.27 -16.36 -4.58
CA GLY A 81 15.19 -16.91 -3.75
C GLY A 81 15.52 -16.93 -2.26
N ARG A 82 16.79 -17.09 -1.92
CA ARG A 82 17.29 -17.16 -0.53
C ARG A 82 17.59 -15.78 0.07
N ILE A 83 17.82 -14.75 -0.76
CA ILE A 83 17.97 -13.37 -0.29
C ILE A 83 16.58 -12.84 0.13
N THR A 84 16.52 -12.23 1.32
CA THR A 84 15.28 -11.56 1.76
C THR A 84 15.09 -10.25 0.99
N VAL A 85 14.09 -10.21 0.11
CA VAL A 85 13.66 -8.99 -0.61
C VAL A 85 12.22 -8.71 -0.24
N ALA A 86 11.96 -7.66 0.56
CA ALA A 86 10.64 -7.42 1.15
C ALA A 86 10.43 -5.94 1.47
N CYS A 87 9.19 -5.49 1.65
CA CYS A 87 8.93 -4.18 2.23
C CYS A 87 9.10 -4.22 3.76
N ALA A 88 9.32 -3.05 4.37
CA ALA A 88 9.58 -2.94 5.81
C ALA A 88 8.49 -3.58 6.67
N GLN A 89 7.22 -3.50 6.24
CA GLN A 89 6.10 -4.12 6.93
C GLN A 89 6.21 -5.65 6.98
N GLN A 90 6.56 -6.29 5.86
CA GLN A 90 6.79 -7.74 5.80
C GLN A 90 7.97 -8.15 6.69
N VAL A 91 9.04 -7.34 6.70
CA VAL A 91 10.21 -7.59 7.58
C VAL A 91 9.82 -7.54 9.06
N CYS A 92 9.06 -6.52 9.47
CA CYS A 92 8.58 -6.37 10.84
C CYS A 92 7.65 -7.54 11.25
N LEU A 93 6.74 -7.94 10.37
CA LEU A 93 5.87 -9.11 10.60
C LEU A 93 6.68 -10.38 10.79
N ALA A 94 7.66 -10.65 9.92
CA ALA A 94 8.51 -11.83 10.03
C ALA A 94 9.31 -11.87 11.36
N VAL A 95 9.70 -10.71 11.90
CA VAL A 95 10.33 -10.63 13.23
C VAL A 95 9.30 -10.96 14.33
N LEU A 96 8.09 -10.40 14.25
CA LEU A 96 7.04 -10.61 15.26
C LEU A 96 6.45 -12.03 15.22
N GLU A 97 6.58 -12.75 14.12
CA GLU A 97 6.15 -14.14 13.99
C GLU A 97 7.02 -15.14 14.76
N THR A 98 8.23 -14.74 15.18
CA THR A 98 9.11 -15.62 15.97
C THR A 98 8.50 -15.95 17.34
N PRO A 99 8.72 -17.18 17.87
CA PRO A 99 8.20 -17.57 19.19
C PRO A 99 8.63 -16.60 20.30
N GLU A 100 9.86 -16.12 20.25
CA GLU A 100 10.44 -15.21 21.23
C GLU A 100 9.73 -13.85 21.21
N ALA A 101 9.43 -13.32 20.01
CA ALA A 101 8.72 -12.06 19.87
C ALA A 101 7.25 -12.18 20.30
N ARG A 102 6.58 -13.28 19.96
CA ARG A 102 5.22 -13.57 20.43
C ARG A 102 5.17 -13.67 21.95
N ALA A 103 6.12 -14.34 22.58
CA ALA A 103 6.21 -14.44 24.03
C ALA A 103 6.47 -13.07 24.69
N ALA A 104 7.34 -12.24 24.08
CA ALA A 104 7.69 -10.94 24.61
C ALA A 104 6.57 -9.89 24.44
N THR A 105 5.84 -9.92 23.32
CA THR A 105 4.73 -8.99 23.04
C THR A 105 3.40 -9.45 23.61
N GLY A 106 3.26 -10.73 23.95
CA GLY A 106 2.00 -11.35 24.34
C GLY A 106 0.97 -11.43 23.21
N ARG A 107 1.39 -11.20 21.94
CA ARG A 107 0.50 -11.06 20.78
C ARG A 107 0.99 -11.86 19.58
N THR A 108 0.05 -12.39 18.80
CA THR A 108 0.33 -12.94 17.49
C THR A 108 0.22 -11.81 16.43
N PRO A 109 1.06 -11.78 15.39
CA PRO A 109 1.00 -10.71 14.37
C PRO A 109 -0.18 -10.91 13.40
N ARG A 110 -1.40 -10.93 13.95
CA ARG A 110 -2.66 -11.01 13.24
C ARG A 110 -3.17 -9.59 12.93
N VAL A 111 -2.76 -9.04 11.79
CA VAL A 111 -3.17 -7.70 11.35
C VAL A 111 -4.62 -7.71 10.89
N LEU A 112 -5.41 -6.72 11.31
CA LEU A 112 -6.80 -6.55 10.90
C LEU A 112 -6.90 -6.16 9.42
N ALA A 113 -7.75 -6.89 8.68
CA ALA A 113 -8.09 -6.49 7.31
C ALA A 113 -8.87 -5.15 7.32
N PRO A 114 -8.82 -4.37 6.23
CA PRO A 114 -9.46 -3.04 6.20
C PRO A 114 -10.95 -3.02 6.56
N PHE A 115 -11.70 -4.10 6.25
CA PHE A 115 -13.10 -4.19 6.66
C PHE A 115 -13.27 -4.58 8.14
N GLU A 116 -12.35 -5.36 8.69
CA GLU A 116 -12.32 -5.74 10.11
C GLU A 116 -12.05 -4.52 10.99
N TYR A 117 -11.25 -3.57 10.51
CA TYR A 117 -11.06 -2.29 11.19
C TYR A 117 -12.38 -1.53 11.43
N ASN A 118 -13.41 -1.73 10.60
CA ASN A 118 -14.73 -1.13 10.86
C ASN A 118 -15.42 -1.74 12.08
N PHE A 119 -15.27 -3.05 12.33
CA PHE A 119 -15.76 -3.69 13.55
C PHE A 119 -15.02 -3.18 14.79
N PHE A 120 -13.69 -3.09 14.69
CA PHE A 120 -12.88 -2.50 15.76
C PHE A 120 -13.31 -1.06 16.08
N LEU A 121 -13.56 -0.22 15.05
CA LEU A 121 -14.06 1.15 15.24
C LEU A 121 -15.44 1.19 15.93
N GLU A 122 -16.32 0.24 15.64
CA GLU A 122 -17.63 0.17 16.32
C GLU A 122 -17.45 -0.19 17.79
N ASP A 123 -16.58 -1.14 18.10
CA ASP A 123 -16.31 -1.55 19.48
C ASP A 123 -15.64 -0.42 20.30
N MET A 124 -14.79 0.40 19.67
CA MET A 124 -14.22 1.61 20.27
C MET A 124 -15.26 2.67 20.65
N LYS A 125 -16.47 2.69 20.05
CA LYS A 125 -17.51 3.68 20.35
C LYS A 125 -18.13 3.52 21.73
N THR A 126 -17.85 2.44 22.45
CA THR A 126 -18.28 2.26 23.85
C THR A 126 -17.78 3.36 24.78
N LEU A 127 -16.72 4.10 24.41
CA LEU A 127 -16.28 5.33 25.10
C LEU A 127 -17.29 6.49 25.04
N GLY A 128 -18.37 6.38 24.24
CA GLY A 128 -19.30 7.48 24.01
C GLY A 128 -18.74 8.62 23.15
N THR A 129 -17.53 8.47 22.62
CA THR A 129 -16.84 9.47 21.79
C THR A 129 -17.46 9.50 20.39
N PRO A 130 -17.78 10.68 19.81
CA PRO A 130 -18.27 10.77 18.44
C PRO A 130 -17.28 10.15 17.44
N ALA A 131 -17.79 9.40 16.45
CA ALA A 131 -16.99 8.66 15.49
C ALA A 131 -15.91 9.49 14.75
N ARG A 132 -16.16 10.78 14.49
CA ARG A 132 -15.18 11.68 13.88
C ARG A 132 -14.01 11.94 14.82
N ARG A 133 -14.28 12.19 16.09
CA ARG A 133 -13.27 12.44 17.11
C ARG A 133 -12.44 11.18 17.35
N LEU A 134 -13.11 10.03 17.51
CA LEU A 134 -12.44 8.74 17.67
C LEU A 134 -11.47 8.44 16.54
N ARG A 135 -11.85 8.69 15.27
CA ARG A 135 -10.93 8.54 14.14
C ARG A 135 -9.72 9.48 14.21
N SER A 136 -9.93 10.70 14.72
CA SER A 136 -8.83 11.67 14.92
C SER A 136 -7.86 11.19 15.99
N GLU A 137 -8.36 10.68 17.11
CA GLU A 137 -7.56 10.14 18.21
C GLU A 137 -6.79 8.89 17.78
N LEU A 138 -7.44 7.95 17.10
CA LEU A 138 -6.75 6.79 16.50
C LEU A 138 -5.71 7.21 15.46
N GLY A 139 -5.97 8.25 14.68
CA GLY A 139 -4.99 8.82 13.76
C GLY A 139 -3.76 9.39 14.48
N HIS A 140 -3.97 10.01 15.65
CA HIS A 140 -2.88 10.49 16.51
C HIS A 140 -2.07 9.32 17.10
N ILE A 141 -2.75 8.31 17.67
CA ILE A 141 -2.12 7.08 18.18
C ILE A 141 -1.22 6.44 17.11
N LYS A 142 -1.75 6.23 15.91
CA LYS A 142 -1.00 5.67 14.77
C LYS A 142 0.24 6.50 14.42
N LYS A 143 0.11 7.84 14.42
CA LYS A 143 1.24 8.73 14.20
C LYS A 143 2.34 8.57 15.25
N GLN A 144 1.97 8.44 16.52
CA GLN A 144 2.92 8.24 17.62
C GLN A 144 3.60 6.87 17.54
N TRP A 145 2.85 5.81 17.19
CA TRP A 145 3.43 4.50 16.93
C TRP A 145 4.42 4.53 15.76
N CYS A 146 4.08 5.19 14.65
CA CYS A 146 5.00 5.35 13.52
C CYS A 146 6.25 6.18 13.89
N ALA A 147 6.12 7.13 14.84
CA ALA A 147 7.23 7.87 15.41
C ALA A 147 8.05 7.06 16.44
N LEU A 148 7.64 5.85 16.77
CA LEU A 148 8.22 5.00 17.83
C LEU A 148 8.26 5.71 19.20
N ALA A 149 7.30 6.62 19.43
CA ALA A 149 7.21 7.37 20.68
C ALA A 149 6.75 6.47 21.83
N PRO A 150 7.40 6.50 23.01
CA PRO A 150 6.91 5.79 24.18
C PRO A 150 5.51 6.28 24.57
N GLU A 151 4.58 5.36 24.84
CA GLU A 151 3.18 5.71 25.10
C GLU A 151 3.01 6.60 26.34
N ASP A 152 3.84 6.41 27.36
CA ASP A 152 3.85 7.22 28.58
C ASP A 152 4.21 8.70 28.32
N ASP A 153 4.88 9.00 27.20
CA ASP A 153 5.33 10.38 26.90
C ASP A 153 4.21 11.24 26.30
N TRP A 154 3.18 10.63 25.68
CA TRP A 154 2.17 11.37 24.92
C TRP A 154 0.71 11.01 25.28
N ALA A 155 0.44 9.78 25.76
CA ALA A 155 -0.91 9.36 26.05
C ALA A 155 -1.43 10.00 27.35
N VAL A 156 -2.26 11.02 27.22
CA VAL A 156 -2.88 11.75 28.35
C VAL A 156 -4.36 11.99 28.14
N GLY A 157 -5.15 11.98 29.23
CA GLY A 157 -6.58 12.25 29.16
C GLY A 157 -7.34 11.30 28.23
N GLU A 158 -8.16 11.82 27.33
CA GLU A 158 -8.99 11.04 26.41
C GLU A 158 -8.16 10.18 25.43
N GLU A 159 -6.96 10.63 25.05
CA GLU A 159 -6.04 9.84 24.21
C GLU A 159 -5.59 8.57 24.95
N LYS A 160 -5.36 8.67 26.26
CA LYS A 160 -5.01 7.54 27.10
C LYS A 160 -6.18 6.55 27.21
N ASP A 161 -7.38 7.04 27.43
CA ASP A 161 -8.58 6.19 27.50
C ASP A 161 -8.81 5.44 26.17
N ALA A 162 -8.63 6.13 25.05
CA ALA A 162 -8.74 5.53 23.72
C ALA A 162 -7.64 4.49 23.47
N LEU A 163 -6.40 4.76 23.88
CA LEU A 163 -5.28 3.82 23.75
C LEU A 163 -5.48 2.57 24.62
N GLU A 164 -5.89 2.74 25.89
CA GLU A 164 -6.15 1.63 26.80
C GLU A 164 -7.28 0.73 26.28
N LEU A 165 -8.37 1.33 25.76
CA LEU A 165 -9.43 0.55 25.14
C LEU A 165 -8.96 -0.17 23.86
N ALA A 166 -8.17 0.50 23.03
CA ALA A 166 -7.59 -0.13 21.83
C ALA A 166 -6.73 -1.34 22.19
N HIS A 167 -5.83 -1.21 23.17
CA HIS A 167 -5.02 -2.32 23.67
C HIS A 167 -5.86 -3.46 24.25
N ARG A 168 -6.90 -3.15 25.02
CA ARG A 168 -7.82 -4.15 25.56
C ARG A 168 -8.51 -4.92 24.44
N LEU A 169 -9.12 -4.26 23.47
CA LEU A 169 -9.84 -4.90 22.36
C LEU A 169 -8.92 -5.73 21.46
N LEU A 170 -7.76 -5.17 21.08
CA LEU A 170 -6.78 -5.86 20.26
C LEU A 170 -6.11 -7.01 21.01
N GLY A 171 -5.83 -6.84 22.30
CA GLY A 171 -5.27 -7.88 23.16
C GLY A 171 -6.23 -9.04 23.36
N ALA A 172 -7.49 -8.76 23.70
CA ALA A 172 -8.51 -9.79 23.92
C ALA A 172 -8.80 -10.61 22.65
N THR A 173 -8.69 -10.02 21.48
CA THR A 173 -8.89 -10.69 20.19
C THR A 173 -7.57 -11.17 19.56
N ASN A 174 -6.45 -10.97 20.23
CA ASN A 174 -5.11 -11.31 19.74
C ASN A 174 -4.83 -10.76 18.32
N ALA A 175 -5.23 -9.51 18.08
CA ALA A 175 -5.11 -8.83 16.79
C ALA A 175 -4.21 -7.58 16.87
N MET A 176 -3.79 -7.06 15.73
CA MET A 176 -2.96 -5.85 15.58
C MET A 176 -3.53 -4.92 14.53
N LEU A 177 -3.31 -3.62 14.70
CA LEU A 177 -3.47 -2.65 13.61
C LEU A 177 -2.22 -2.66 12.72
N GLU A 178 -2.40 -2.30 11.45
CA GLU A 178 -1.30 -2.25 10.47
C GLU A 178 -0.15 -1.34 10.95
N ASP A 179 -0.48 -0.16 11.48
CA ASP A 179 0.51 0.81 11.97
C ASP A 179 1.18 0.39 13.30
N GLU A 180 0.58 -0.52 14.06
CA GLU A 180 1.13 -1.05 15.31
C GLU A 180 2.28 -2.05 15.08
N VAL A 181 2.32 -2.71 13.92
CA VAL A 181 3.30 -3.76 13.60
C VAL A 181 4.74 -3.26 13.72
N ALA A 182 5.07 -2.14 13.05
CA ALA A 182 6.41 -1.57 13.10
C ALA A 182 6.77 -1.03 14.50
N TYR A 183 5.78 -0.50 15.22
CA TYR A 183 5.93 -0.05 16.61
C TYR A 183 6.30 -1.21 17.53
N LEU A 184 5.51 -2.28 17.54
CA LEU A 184 5.77 -3.45 18.39
C LEU A 184 7.09 -4.14 18.03
N CYS A 185 7.41 -4.24 16.72
CA CYS A 185 8.68 -4.77 16.26
C CYS A 185 9.85 -3.92 16.78
N GLY A 186 9.77 -2.59 16.65
CA GLY A 186 10.79 -1.66 17.13
C GLY A 186 10.96 -1.72 18.65
N ARG A 187 9.87 -1.76 19.41
CA ARG A 187 9.88 -1.90 20.87
C ARG A 187 10.49 -3.24 21.30
N TYR A 188 10.09 -4.33 20.63
CA TYR A 188 10.69 -5.66 20.87
C TYR A 188 12.19 -5.65 20.59
N LEU A 189 12.62 -5.18 19.41
CA LEU A 189 14.04 -5.11 19.06
C LEU A 189 14.87 -4.21 20.00
N GLN A 190 14.28 -3.20 20.61
CA GLN A 190 14.95 -2.33 21.58
C GLN A 190 15.06 -2.98 22.98
N SER A 191 14.17 -3.92 23.32
CA SER A 191 14.12 -4.59 24.61
C SER A 191 15.23 -5.64 24.80
N ASP A 192 15.47 -6.07 26.04
CA ASP A 192 16.38 -7.17 26.34
C ASP A 192 15.91 -8.50 25.73
N ALA A 193 14.59 -8.74 25.68
CA ALA A 193 14.01 -9.93 25.06
C ALA A 193 14.33 -10.02 23.57
N GLY A 194 14.41 -8.87 22.86
CA GLY A 194 14.74 -8.78 21.44
C GLY A 194 16.24 -8.83 21.14
N ALA A 195 17.11 -8.94 22.14
CA ALA A 195 18.56 -8.92 21.92
C ALA A 195 19.05 -9.98 20.92
N GLY A 196 18.45 -11.17 20.92
CA GLY A 196 18.80 -12.27 20.00
C GLY A 196 18.30 -12.06 18.57
N ALA A 197 17.28 -11.22 18.36
CA ALA A 197 16.74 -10.91 17.04
C ALA A 197 17.47 -9.74 16.35
N ARG A 198 18.20 -8.93 17.12
CA ARG A 198 19.04 -7.85 16.57
C ARG A 198 20.20 -8.40 15.75
N GLN A 199 20.72 -7.58 14.84
CA GLN A 199 21.92 -7.88 14.04
C GLN A 199 21.81 -9.21 13.27
N ARG A 200 20.60 -9.50 12.79
CA ARG A 200 20.31 -10.74 12.06
C ARG A 200 21.01 -10.81 10.71
N PHE A 201 21.05 -9.68 9.97
CA PHE A 201 21.57 -9.65 8.61
C PHE A 201 22.97 -9.03 8.56
N SER A 202 23.91 -9.69 7.89
CA SER A 202 25.24 -9.12 7.63
C SER A 202 25.14 -7.86 6.79
N LEU A 203 24.23 -7.85 5.81
CA LEU A 203 24.02 -6.74 4.90
C LEU A 203 22.55 -6.34 4.83
N VAL A 204 22.27 -5.10 5.20
CA VAL A 204 20.95 -4.48 5.02
C VAL A 204 21.05 -3.37 4.00
N LEU A 205 20.26 -3.47 2.94
CA LEU A 205 20.14 -2.52 1.85
C LEU A 205 18.71 -1.97 1.85
N ALA A 206 18.53 -0.68 2.12
CA ALA A 206 17.20 -0.06 2.19
C ALA A 206 17.02 0.95 1.07
N ASP A 207 16.06 0.70 0.18
CA ASP A 207 15.68 1.60 -0.92
C ASP A 207 14.55 2.54 -0.49
N ASP A 208 14.51 3.73 -1.08
CA ASP A 208 13.51 4.77 -0.76
C ASP A 208 13.33 5.01 0.76
N PHE A 209 14.43 4.99 1.51
CA PHE A 209 14.46 5.07 2.98
C PHE A 209 13.70 6.27 3.55
N GLN A 210 13.54 7.36 2.78
CA GLN A 210 12.74 8.54 3.14
C GLN A 210 11.25 8.25 3.28
N ASN A 211 10.76 7.16 2.68
CA ASN A 211 9.35 6.76 2.73
C ASN A 211 8.99 5.95 3.98
N LEU A 212 9.99 5.50 4.72
CA LEU A 212 9.81 4.71 5.94
C LEU A 212 9.48 5.59 7.13
N SER A 213 8.62 5.10 8.02
CA SER A 213 8.38 5.70 9.33
C SER A 213 9.63 5.57 10.24
N VAL A 214 9.70 6.36 11.31
CA VAL A 214 10.78 6.26 12.30
C VAL A 214 10.87 4.83 12.88
N ALA A 215 9.73 4.22 13.16
CA ALA A 215 9.69 2.85 13.67
C ALA A 215 10.32 1.85 12.68
N GLN A 216 9.95 1.92 11.39
CA GLN A 216 10.51 1.06 10.35
C GLN A 216 12.02 1.31 10.13
N GLN A 217 12.43 2.59 10.06
CA GLN A 217 13.85 2.95 9.96
C GLN A 217 14.66 2.39 11.13
N THR A 218 14.11 2.46 12.35
CA THR A 218 14.75 1.93 13.55
C THR A 218 14.87 0.40 13.48
N CYS A 219 13.82 -0.31 13.06
CA CYS A 219 13.85 -1.77 12.90
C CYS A 219 14.96 -2.19 11.95
N LEU A 220 15.06 -1.58 10.75
CA LEU A 220 16.11 -1.91 9.79
C LEU A 220 17.52 -1.64 10.33
N CYS A 221 17.69 -0.53 11.05
CA CYS A 221 18.97 -0.20 11.68
C CYS A 221 19.39 -1.22 12.75
N LEU A 222 18.44 -1.74 13.53
CA LEU A 222 18.69 -2.74 14.59
C LEU A 222 18.94 -4.14 14.01
N LEU A 223 18.38 -4.44 12.85
CA LEU A 223 18.58 -5.73 12.18
C LEU A 223 19.92 -5.84 11.44
N ALA A 224 20.59 -4.72 11.15
CA ALA A 224 21.89 -4.70 10.47
C ALA A 224 23.03 -5.09 11.44
N ARG A 225 23.81 -6.12 11.08
CA ARG A 225 24.97 -6.61 11.84
C ARG A 225 26.26 -5.92 11.41
N ASP A 226 26.65 -6.10 10.17
CA ASP A 226 27.96 -5.68 9.65
C ASP A 226 27.86 -4.44 8.77
N GLN A 227 26.88 -4.39 7.89
CA GLN A 227 26.75 -3.32 6.91
C GLN A 227 25.30 -2.85 6.76
N LEU A 228 25.12 -1.51 6.75
CA LEU A 228 23.84 -0.84 6.45
C LEU A 228 24.07 0.19 5.35
N ILE A 229 23.36 0.04 4.23
CA ILE A 229 23.38 0.99 3.13
C ILE A 229 21.96 1.46 2.87
N VAL A 230 21.72 2.76 2.98
CA VAL A 230 20.43 3.38 2.72
C VAL A 230 20.48 4.20 1.43
N ALA A 231 19.45 4.11 0.62
CA ALA A 231 19.32 4.89 -0.60
C ALA A 231 18.02 5.71 -0.59
N GLY A 232 18.04 6.92 -1.13
CA GLY A 232 16.84 7.75 -1.16
C GLY A 232 17.05 9.18 -1.65
N ASN A 233 15.97 9.95 -1.54
CA ASN A 233 15.91 11.39 -1.75
C ASN A 233 14.73 11.96 -0.96
N PRO A 234 14.93 12.91 -0.03
CA PRO A 234 13.83 13.52 0.73
C PRO A 234 12.77 14.18 -0.15
N ASP A 235 13.17 14.71 -1.32
CA ASP A 235 12.26 15.35 -2.28
C ASP A 235 11.39 14.35 -3.08
N GLU A 236 11.66 13.05 -2.94
CA GLU A 236 10.85 11.95 -3.52
C GLU A 236 10.00 11.24 -2.46
N THR A 237 9.70 11.90 -1.35
CA THR A 237 8.84 11.33 -0.32
C THR A 237 7.42 11.16 -0.85
N VAL A 238 6.92 9.93 -0.80
CA VAL A 238 5.56 9.58 -1.20
C VAL A 238 4.66 9.54 0.01
N ARG A 239 3.62 10.36 -0.02
CA ARG A 239 2.61 10.39 1.04
C ARG A 239 1.51 9.38 0.72
N VAL A 240 1.38 8.38 1.56
CA VAL A 240 0.20 7.52 1.61
C VAL A 240 -0.70 7.97 2.74
N ALA A 241 -2.01 7.95 2.57
CA ALA A 241 -2.97 8.45 3.55
C ALA A 241 -2.84 7.78 4.94
N THR A 242 -2.31 6.57 4.98
CA THR A 242 -2.12 5.77 6.20
C THR A 242 -0.67 5.70 6.67
N SER A 243 0.30 6.26 5.93
CA SER A 243 1.72 6.23 6.32
C SER A 243 2.18 7.57 6.88
N PHE A 244 3.15 7.51 7.77
CA PHE A 244 3.81 8.66 8.35
C PHE A 244 5.30 8.59 8.01
N PRO A 245 5.69 8.90 6.76
CA PRO A 245 7.08 8.86 6.33
C PRO A 245 7.93 9.85 7.12
N ALA A 246 9.18 9.48 7.37
CA ALA A 246 10.15 10.27 8.10
C ALA A 246 11.37 10.64 7.22
N PRO A 247 11.20 11.53 6.24
CA PRO A 247 12.29 11.92 5.33
C PRO A 247 13.50 12.55 6.06
N GLU A 248 13.28 13.15 7.22
CA GLU A 248 14.33 13.71 8.05
C GLU A 248 15.33 12.64 8.50
N GLY A 249 14.88 11.41 8.76
CA GLY A 249 15.74 10.29 9.13
C GLY A 249 16.73 9.93 8.04
N PHE A 250 16.34 10.06 6.75
CA PHE A 250 17.26 9.96 5.63
C PHE A 250 18.11 11.23 5.46
N ALA A 251 17.50 12.41 5.53
CA ALA A 251 18.21 13.68 5.35
C ALA A 251 19.37 13.82 6.34
N THR A 252 19.16 13.49 7.61
CA THR A 252 20.14 13.61 8.68
C THR A 252 20.97 12.34 8.93
N PHE A 253 20.81 11.30 8.12
CA PHE A 253 21.42 9.99 8.35
C PHE A 253 22.93 10.01 8.52
N ASP A 254 23.63 10.80 7.71
CA ASP A 254 25.09 10.98 7.72
C ASP A 254 25.58 11.97 8.77
N THR A 255 24.73 12.88 9.24
CA THR A 255 25.08 13.84 10.29
C THR A 255 24.90 13.27 11.70
N LEU A 256 23.89 12.41 11.89
CA LEU A 256 23.61 11.78 13.18
C LEU A 256 24.42 10.50 13.43
N ARG A 257 25.02 9.92 12.40
CA ARG A 257 25.82 8.69 12.49
C ARG A 257 27.27 8.98 12.15
N ARG A 258 28.18 8.30 12.85
CA ARG A 258 29.63 8.42 12.60
C ARG A 258 30.05 7.53 11.45
N ASN A 259 31.02 8.01 10.66
CA ASN A 259 31.69 7.24 9.60
C ASN A 259 30.72 6.74 8.51
N VAL A 260 29.80 7.58 8.08
CA VAL A 260 28.94 7.31 6.92
C VAL A 260 29.64 7.76 5.64
N THR A 261 29.78 6.85 4.69
CA THR A 261 30.23 7.21 3.33
C THR A 261 29.01 7.66 2.53
N VAL A 262 29.09 8.84 1.92
CA VAL A 262 28.01 9.37 1.08
C VAL A 262 28.38 9.23 -0.39
N PHE A 263 27.53 8.55 -1.16
CA PHE A 263 27.61 8.41 -2.61
C PHE A 263 26.53 9.27 -3.26
N ALA A 264 26.91 10.20 -4.15
CA ALA A 264 25.97 11.05 -4.86
C ALA A 264 25.82 10.61 -6.33
N LEU A 265 24.61 10.20 -6.70
CA LEU A 265 24.24 9.84 -8.07
C LEU A 265 23.52 11.03 -8.71
N ASN A 266 24.14 11.69 -9.68
CA ASN A 266 23.60 12.94 -10.23
C ASN A 266 22.96 12.79 -11.62
N THR A 267 23.15 11.64 -12.29
CA THR A 267 22.70 11.44 -13.66
C THR A 267 21.46 10.55 -13.71
N ALA A 268 20.35 11.04 -14.27
CA ALA A 268 19.15 10.23 -14.50
C ALA A 268 19.27 9.37 -15.77
N PHE A 269 18.64 8.19 -15.70
CA PHE A 269 18.47 7.28 -16.83
C PHE A 269 17.09 7.46 -17.47
N GLY A 270 17.01 7.22 -18.79
CA GLY A 270 15.78 7.26 -19.58
C GLY A 270 15.52 8.63 -20.21
N ASN A 271 14.24 8.94 -20.43
CA ASN A 271 13.84 10.12 -21.21
C ASN A 271 14.22 11.44 -20.52
N PRO A 272 15.05 12.29 -21.18
CA PRO A 272 15.50 13.56 -20.60
C PRO A 272 14.36 14.59 -20.41
N ASN A 273 13.29 14.54 -21.20
CA ASN A 273 12.15 15.44 -21.05
C ASN A 273 11.32 15.10 -19.80
N VAL A 274 11.15 13.81 -19.48
CA VAL A 274 10.56 13.37 -18.21
C VAL A 274 11.42 13.85 -17.04
N THR A 275 12.73 13.73 -17.15
CA THR A 275 13.67 14.22 -16.14
C THR A 275 13.58 15.72 -15.95
N ALA A 276 13.55 16.50 -17.04
CA ALA A 276 13.42 17.95 -16.99
C ALA A 276 12.09 18.40 -16.34
N PHE A 277 11.00 17.73 -16.70
CA PHE A 277 9.67 17.98 -16.10
C PHE A 277 9.69 17.71 -14.58
N CYS A 278 10.16 16.53 -14.17
CA CYS A 278 10.21 16.16 -12.75
C CYS A 278 11.09 17.14 -11.95
N ASN A 279 12.27 17.50 -12.46
CA ASN A 279 13.15 18.48 -11.85
C ASN A 279 12.44 19.84 -11.67
N ALA A 280 11.71 20.29 -12.68
CA ALA A 280 11.00 21.57 -12.62
C ALA A 280 9.87 21.55 -11.59
N VAL A 281 9.06 20.48 -11.56
CA VAL A 281 7.97 20.33 -10.58
C VAL A 281 8.49 20.31 -9.15
N VAL A 282 9.53 19.54 -8.87
CA VAL A 282 10.10 19.46 -7.50
C VAL A 282 10.70 20.80 -7.09
N ARG A 283 11.44 21.47 -7.98
CA ARG A 283 12.08 22.77 -7.72
C ARG A 283 11.08 23.91 -7.55
N ALA A 284 9.89 23.82 -8.10
CA ALA A 284 8.82 24.78 -7.86
C ALA A 284 8.41 24.85 -6.37
N GLY A 285 8.60 23.77 -5.60
CA GLY A 285 8.36 23.71 -4.16
C GLY A 285 9.62 23.85 -3.32
N ASN A 286 10.76 23.39 -3.84
CA ASN A 286 12.05 23.43 -3.16
C ASN A 286 13.16 23.73 -4.18
N GLU A 287 13.64 24.97 -4.25
CA GLU A 287 14.69 25.39 -5.21
C GLU A 287 16.00 24.62 -5.04
N GLU A 288 16.30 24.14 -3.83
CA GLU A 288 17.49 23.37 -3.49
C GLU A 288 17.32 21.85 -3.75
N ALA A 289 16.14 21.42 -4.21
CA ALA A 289 15.88 20.00 -4.47
C ALA A 289 16.90 19.42 -5.45
N LEU A 290 17.27 18.16 -5.22
CA LEU A 290 18.19 17.43 -6.08
C LEU A 290 17.60 17.31 -7.49
N ALA A 291 18.34 17.76 -8.46
CA ALA A 291 17.98 17.68 -9.85
C ALA A 291 19.00 16.82 -10.62
N ALA A 292 18.48 15.98 -11.51
CA ALA A 292 19.34 15.18 -12.38
C ALA A 292 19.94 16.02 -13.50
N ASP A 293 21.15 15.65 -13.92
CA ASP A 293 21.77 16.22 -15.10
C ASP A 293 20.89 15.94 -16.33
N GLN A 294 20.61 17.00 -17.08
CA GLN A 294 19.80 16.91 -18.29
C GLN A 294 20.61 16.32 -19.43
N ARG A 295 19.97 15.46 -20.23
CA ARG A 295 20.48 14.98 -21.50
C ARG A 295 19.67 15.60 -22.64
N GLU A 296 20.19 15.58 -23.84
CA GLU A 296 19.43 15.98 -25.03
C GLU A 296 18.33 14.95 -25.32
N GLY A 297 17.13 15.42 -25.67
CA GLY A 297 15.96 14.58 -25.99
C GLY A 297 14.94 15.29 -26.86
N THR A 298 14.00 14.53 -27.38
CA THR A 298 12.93 15.03 -28.27
C THR A 298 11.64 15.30 -27.52
N ILE A 299 10.93 16.37 -27.88
CA ILE A 299 9.69 16.85 -27.22
C ILE A 299 8.52 15.86 -27.35
N ARG A 300 8.58 14.87 -28.27
CA ARG A 300 7.49 13.94 -28.60
C ARG A 300 7.17 12.91 -27.50
N ASP A 301 8.02 12.76 -26.52
CA ASP A 301 7.92 11.70 -25.52
C ASP A 301 7.15 12.12 -24.26
N ILE A 302 6.77 13.42 -24.17
CA ILE A 302 5.98 13.95 -23.07
C ILE A 302 4.88 14.88 -23.60
N ALA A 303 3.62 14.65 -23.22
CA ALA A 303 2.48 15.43 -23.67
C ALA A 303 1.38 15.55 -22.61
N THR A 304 0.61 16.63 -22.67
CA THR A 304 -0.67 16.78 -21.97
C THR A 304 -1.81 16.68 -22.97
N VAL A 305 -2.75 15.78 -22.74
CA VAL A 305 -3.93 15.61 -23.59
C VAL A 305 -5.16 16.17 -22.88
N LYS A 306 -5.86 17.06 -23.55
CA LYS A 306 -7.05 17.72 -23.03
C LYS A 306 -8.31 17.20 -23.71
N TRP A 307 -9.21 16.67 -22.89
CA TRP A 307 -10.56 16.23 -23.25
C TRP A 307 -11.61 17.25 -22.80
N ASN A 308 -12.84 17.13 -23.27
CA ASN A 308 -13.92 17.95 -22.73
C ASN A 308 -14.50 17.35 -21.45
N THR A 309 -14.71 16.04 -21.42
CA THR A 309 -15.39 15.33 -20.33
C THR A 309 -14.61 14.10 -19.87
N PRO A 310 -14.90 13.54 -18.67
CA PRO A 310 -14.35 12.26 -18.21
C PRO A 310 -14.62 11.10 -19.18
N ASP A 311 -15.82 11.05 -19.77
CA ASP A 311 -16.18 9.98 -20.71
C ASP A 311 -15.34 10.04 -21.99
N GLU A 312 -15.03 11.25 -22.47
CA GLU A 312 -14.10 11.46 -23.59
C GLU A 312 -12.68 11.00 -23.21
N GLU A 313 -12.23 11.29 -21.98
CA GLU A 313 -10.94 10.80 -21.47
C GLU A 313 -10.89 9.28 -21.46
N PHE A 314 -11.88 8.60 -20.84
CA PHE A 314 -11.92 7.14 -20.77
C PHE A 314 -11.95 6.48 -22.15
N ASN A 315 -12.84 6.97 -23.04
CA ASN A 315 -12.96 6.42 -24.38
C ASN A 315 -11.75 6.73 -25.27
N GLY A 316 -11.33 7.99 -25.28
CA GLY A 316 -10.25 8.44 -26.15
C GLY A 316 -8.91 7.80 -25.79
N LEU A 317 -8.53 7.82 -24.51
CA LEU A 317 -7.26 7.24 -24.09
C LEU A 317 -7.21 5.72 -24.30
N THR A 318 -8.31 5.00 -24.04
CA THR A 318 -8.32 3.54 -24.28
C THR A 318 -8.31 3.19 -25.78
N ARG A 319 -8.88 4.01 -26.65
CA ARG A 319 -8.73 3.88 -28.12
C ARG A 319 -7.29 4.11 -28.56
N TYR A 320 -6.67 5.16 -28.04
CA TYR A 320 -5.26 5.45 -28.30
C TYR A 320 -4.35 4.30 -27.87
N LEU A 321 -4.52 3.78 -26.65
CA LEU A 321 -3.76 2.62 -26.15
C LEU A 321 -3.94 1.39 -27.05
N PHE A 322 -5.15 1.17 -27.56
CA PHE A 322 -5.43 0.07 -28.48
C PHE A 322 -4.64 0.22 -29.79
N ALA A 323 -4.60 1.41 -30.37
CA ALA A 323 -3.83 1.68 -31.59
C ALA A 323 -2.33 1.52 -31.38
N VAL A 324 -1.78 2.10 -30.30
CA VAL A 324 -0.34 1.98 -29.97
C VAL A 324 0.05 0.51 -29.74
N ASN A 325 -0.83 -0.28 -29.11
CA ASN A 325 -0.58 -1.71 -28.92
C ASN A 325 -0.65 -2.49 -30.25
N ALA A 326 -1.53 -2.08 -31.16
CA ALA A 326 -1.63 -2.71 -32.48
C ALA A 326 -0.40 -2.45 -33.36
N GLU A 327 0.23 -1.30 -33.21
CA GLU A 327 1.49 -0.96 -33.91
C GLU A 327 2.69 -1.76 -33.38
N ASN A 328 2.67 -2.19 -32.11
CA ASN A 328 3.75 -2.92 -31.45
C ASN A 328 3.24 -4.17 -30.72
N PRO A 329 2.73 -5.16 -31.44
CA PRO A 329 2.07 -6.33 -30.82
C PRO A 329 3.03 -7.23 -30.02
N GLU A 330 4.34 -7.16 -30.31
CA GLU A 330 5.38 -7.90 -29.60
C GLU A 330 5.84 -7.21 -28.30
N ALA A 331 5.47 -5.95 -28.10
CA ALA A 331 5.85 -5.22 -26.89
C ALA A 331 5.04 -5.75 -25.69
N ALA A 332 5.73 -5.92 -24.55
CA ALA A 332 5.07 -6.31 -23.33
C ALA A 332 4.04 -5.24 -22.89
N GLN A 333 2.77 -5.59 -22.80
CA GLN A 333 1.72 -4.67 -22.36
C GLN A 333 1.90 -4.28 -20.89
N SER A 334 2.58 -5.12 -20.10
CA SER A 334 2.96 -4.84 -18.72
C SER A 334 3.92 -3.65 -18.56
N ASP A 335 4.53 -3.19 -19.65
CA ASP A 335 5.37 -2.00 -19.69
C ASP A 335 4.56 -0.71 -19.82
N LEU A 336 3.24 -0.83 -20.04
CA LEU A 336 2.29 0.28 -20.09
C LEU A 336 1.55 0.37 -18.77
N CYS A 337 1.53 1.55 -18.17
CA CYS A 337 0.79 1.78 -16.93
C CYS A 337 -0.14 2.99 -17.05
N VAL A 338 -1.40 2.79 -16.70
CA VAL A 338 -2.40 3.84 -16.48
C VAL A 338 -2.40 4.20 -15.01
N VAL A 339 -2.04 5.44 -14.69
CA VAL A 339 -2.09 5.96 -13.32
C VAL A 339 -3.44 6.60 -13.09
N ALA A 340 -4.17 6.09 -12.11
CA ALA A 340 -5.48 6.60 -11.75
C ALA A 340 -5.42 7.37 -10.41
N PRO A 341 -6.10 8.51 -10.30
CA PRO A 341 -6.06 9.33 -9.08
C PRO A 341 -6.87 8.72 -7.92
N ASN A 342 -7.81 7.83 -8.22
CA ASN A 342 -8.67 7.19 -7.21
C ASN A 342 -9.30 5.90 -7.76
N LYS A 343 -9.95 5.15 -6.87
CA LYS A 343 -10.59 3.86 -7.19
C LYS A 343 -11.66 3.97 -8.29
N GLN A 344 -12.43 5.05 -8.34
CA GLN A 344 -13.48 5.22 -9.34
C GLN A 344 -12.89 5.37 -10.74
N TRP A 345 -11.82 6.16 -10.89
CA TRP A 345 -11.08 6.31 -12.16
C TRP A 345 -10.43 5.00 -12.58
N ALA A 346 -9.73 4.33 -11.67
CA ALA A 346 -9.12 3.03 -11.94
C ALA A 346 -10.16 2.04 -12.48
N HIS A 347 -11.29 1.91 -11.80
CA HIS A 347 -12.36 1.00 -12.22
C HIS A 347 -12.96 1.36 -13.58
N ALA A 348 -13.14 2.66 -13.88
CA ALA A 348 -13.63 3.09 -15.18
C ALA A 348 -12.66 2.72 -16.31
N PHE A 349 -11.35 2.96 -16.11
CA PHE A 349 -10.33 2.56 -17.08
C PHE A 349 -10.23 1.04 -17.23
N GLU A 350 -10.24 0.28 -16.15
CA GLU A 350 -10.27 -1.19 -16.20
C GLU A 350 -11.42 -1.70 -17.08
N GLN A 351 -12.65 -1.23 -16.82
CA GLN A 351 -13.81 -1.66 -17.59
C GLN A 351 -13.69 -1.34 -19.08
N MET A 352 -13.17 -0.15 -19.40
CA MET A 352 -13.00 0.28 -20.78
C MET A 352 -11.90 -0.50 -21.49
N LEU A 353 -10.77 -0.77 -20.82
CA LEU A 353 -9.67 -1.58 -21.35
C LEU A 353 -10.14 -3.02 -21.60
N VAL A 354 -10.82 -3.64 -20.63
CA VAL A 354 -11.38 -5.00 -20.78
C VAL A 354 -12.39 -5.07 -21.94
N ARG A 355 -13.28 -4.08 -22.08
CA ARG A 355 -14.22 -4.03 -23.23
C ARG A 355 -13.52 -3.95 -24.59
N ARG A 356 -12.28 -3.42 -24.63
CA ARG A 356 -11.45 -3.36 -25.83
C ARG A 356 -10.55 -4.59 -26.01
N GLY A 357 -10.70 -5.60 -25.16
CA GLY A 357 -9.96 -6.86 -25.25
C GLY A 357 -8.59 -6.87 -24.58
N PHE A 358 -8.25 -5.84 -23.78
CA PHE A 358 -7.04 -5.89 -22.96
C PHE A 358 -7.23 -6.78 -21.73
N MET A 359 -6.19 -7.49 -21.38
CA MET A 359 -6.02 -7.99 -20.03
C MET A 359 -5.55 -6.83 -19.15
N VAL A 360 -6.06 -6.74 -17.93
CA VAL A 360 -5.75 -5.63 -17.01
C VAL A 360 -5.34 -6.20 -15.66
N SER A 361 -4.28 -5.65 -15.08
CA SER A 361 -3.86 -5.91 -13.72
C SER A 361 -3.79 -4.59 -12.97
N SER A 362 -4.65 -4.43 -11.95
CA SER A 362 -4.75 -3.21 -11.14
C SER A 362 -4.02 -3.35 -9.83
N LEU A 363 -3.47 -2.25 -9.30
CA LEU A 363 -2.73 -2.21 -8.06
C LEU A 363 -3.02 -0.93 -7.26
N GLY A 364 -3.18 -1.09 -5.94
CA GLY A 364 -3.44 0.03 -5.01
C GLY A 364 -4.92 0.37 -4.81
N PHE A 365 -5.81 -0.32 -5.51
CA PHE A 365 -7.26 -0.13 -5.41
C PHE A 365 -8.01 -1.40 -4.98
N GLU A 366 -7.31 -2.50 -4.81
CA GLU A 366 -7.82 -3.82 -4.51
C GLU A 366 -8.00 -3.96 -3.00
N ARG A 367 -9.25 -3.84 -2.56
CA ARG A 367 -9.65 -4.19 -1.21
C ARG A 367 -10.93 -4.99 -1.32
N LEU A 368 -11.13 -5.95 -0.44
CA LEU A 368 -12.38 -6.68 -0.37
C LEU A 368 -13.54 -5.69 -0.30
N GLY A 369 -14.38 -5.73 -1.33
CA GLY A 369 -15.52 -4.84 -1.46
C GLY A 369 -16.71 -5.31 -0.65
N GLY A 370 -17.51 -4.36 -0.15
CA GLY A 370 -18.76 -4.71 0.51
C GLY A 370 -19.14 -3.77 1.65
N ASP A 371 -20.34 -3.99 2.17
CA ASP A 371 -20.84 -3.33 3.39
C ASP A 371 -21.17 -4.43 4.41
N PRO A 372 -20.46 -4.51 5.54
CA PRO A 372 -20.70 -5.54 6.55
C PRO A 372 -22.12 -5.54 7.12
N ARG A 373 -22.86 -4.41 7.00
CA ARG A 373 -24.23 -4.26 7.47
C ARG A 373 -25.27 -4.91 6.57
N ASP A 374 -24.95 -5.14 5.32
CA ASP A 374 -25.86 -5.71 4.31
C ASP A 374 -25.30 -7.03 3.79
N MET A 375 -25.90 -8.14 4.19
CA MET A 375 -25.47 -9.49 3.80
C MET A 375 -25.38 -9.69 2.28
N ASN A 376 -26.21 -9.00 1.49
CA ASN A 376 -26.15 -9.09 0.03
C ASN A 376 -24.90 -8.41 -0.54
N ARG A 377 -24.41 -7.38 0.13
CA ARG A 377 -23.22 -6.62 -0.24
C ARG A 377 -21.96 -7.11 0.47
N ALA A 378 -22.09 -7.92 1.52
CA ALA A 378 -20.98 -8.43 2.32
C ALA A 378 -20.40 -9.77 1.80
N ARG A 379 -20.80 -10.27 0.64
CA ARG A 379 -20.46 -11.63 0.19
C ARG A 379 -18.95 -11.92 0.21
N ALA A 380 -18.13 -10.99 -0.29
CA ALA A 380 -16.68 -11.14 -0.28
C ALA A 380 -16.10 -11.15 1.14
N LEU A 381 -16.63 -10.29 2.01
CA LEU A 381 -16.23 -10.20 3.42
C LEU A 381 -16.59 -11.47 4.19
N VAL A 382 -17.80 -11.99 3.98
CA VAL A 382 -18.27 -13.24 4.58
C VAL A 382 -17.44 -14.42 4.08
N ALA A 383 -17.15 -14.50 2.78
CA ALA A 383 -16.31 -15.57 2.22
C ALA A 383 -14.88 -15.53 2.80
N TYR A 384 -14.29 -14.34 2.92
CA TYR A 384 -12.98 -14.15 3.57
C TYR A 384 -13.00 -14.62 5.02
N THR A 385 -14.00 -14.18 5.82
CA THR A 385 -14.12 -14.55 7.23
C THR A 385 -14.40 -16.05 7.38
N SER A 386 -15.22 -16.64 6.51
CA SER A 386 -15.45 -18.10 6.49
C SER A 386 -14.17 -18.87 6.22
N LEU A 387 -13.38 -18.41 5.25
CA LEU A 387 -12.10 -19.02 4.93
C LEU A 387 -11.11 -18.90 6.08
N ASN A 388 -11.10 -17.76 6.78
CA ASN A 388 -10.30 -17.57 7.99
C ASN A 388 -10.71 -18.55 9.09
N LEU A 389 -11.99 -18.65 9.43
CA LEU A 389 -12.50 -19.58 10.44
C LEU A 389 -12.29 -21.06 10.09
N LEU A 390 -12.22 -21.40 8.80
CA LEU A 390 -11.84 -22.74 8.34
C LEU A 390 -10.34 -22.98 8.45
N ALA A 391 -9.52 -21.94 8.33
CA ALA A 391 -8.07 -22.00 8.48
C ALA A 391 -7.66 -22.03 9.95
N ASP A 392 -8.31 -21.23 10.77
CA ASP A 392 -8.09 -21.09 12.20
C ASP A 392 -9.43 -20.90 12.94
N PRO A 393 -10.04 -21.96 13.44
CA PRO A 393 -11.29 -21.90 14.21
C PRO A 393 -11.18 -21.11 15.52
N ASP A 394 -9.97 -20.83 15.99
CA ASP A 394 -9.69 -20.10 17.23
C ASP A 394 -9.38 -18.62 16.99
N ASP A 395 -9.44 -18.12 15.73
CA ASP A 395 -9.30 -16.68 15.42
C ASP A 395 -10.44 -15.87 16.02
N LEU A 396 -10.18 -15.22 17.14
CA LEU A 396 -11.16 -14.47 17.91
C LEU A 396 -11.71 -13.25 17.17
N PHE A 397 -10.88 -12.59 16.34
CA PHE A 397 -11.36 -11.47 15.55
C PHE A 397 -12.20 -11.91 14.34
N ALA A 398 -11.91 -13.07 13.77
CA ALA A 398 -12.78 -13.66 12.76
C ALA A 398 -14.17 -13.99 13.34
N TRP A 399 -14.23 -14.49 14.56
CA TRP A 399 -15.50 -14.66 15.28
C TRP A 399 -16.21 -13.33 15.52
N ARG A 400 -15.50 -12.28 15.96
CA ARG A 400 -16.07 -10.93 16.09
C ARG A 400 -16.71 -10.44 14.78
N ALA A 401 -16.01 -10.61 13.66
CA ALA A 401 -16.53 -10.24 12.35
C ALA A 401 -17.75 -11.10 11.95
N TRP A 402 -17.64 -12.43 12.12
CA TRP A 402 -18.70 -13.37 11.77
C TRP A 402 -20.02 -13.09 12.48
N VAL A 403 -20.00 -12.90 13.80
CA VAL A 403 -21.22 -12.60 14.55
C VAL A 403 -21.78 -11.21 14.24
N GLY A 404 -20.94 -10.28 13.77
CA GLY A 404 -21.32 -8.91 13.48
C GLY A 404 -21.91 -8.67 12.08
N PHE A 405 -21.77 -9.58 11.13
CA PHE A 405 -22.31 -9.38 9.78
C PHE A 405 -23.84 -9.23 9.78
N GLY A 406 -24.32 -8.32 8.92
CA GLY A 406 -25.73 -8.01 8.73
C GLY A 406 -26.25 -6.89 9.61
N ASN A 407 -25.74 -6.73 10.80
CA ASN A 407 -26.07 -5.61 11.68
C ASN A 407 -25.01 -5.40 12.78
N TYR A 408 -23.80 -5.04 12.36
CA TYR A 408 -22.70 -4.89 13.32
C TYR A 408 -22.95 -3.82 14.39
N LEU A 409 -23.75 -2.79 14.10
CA LEU A 409 -24.14 -1.77 15.07
C LEU A 409 -24.98 -2.38 16.22
N THR A 410 -25.87 -3.32 15.92
CA THR A 410 -26.67 -4.01 16.93
C THR A 410 -25.86 -5.04 17.71
N TYR A 411 -24.92 -5.69 17.03
CA TYR A 411 -24.10 -6.73 17.65
C TYR A 411 -22.91 -6.18 18.45
N SER A 412 -22.51 -4.93 18.23
CA SER A 412 -21.47 -4.28 19.05
C SER A 412 -21.83 -4.18 20.51
N ASP A 413 -23.10 -3.86 20.83
CA ASP A 413 -23.55 -3.86 22.25
C ASP A 413 -23.46 -5.27 22.86
N GLY A 414 -23.90 -6.30 22.11
CA GLY A 414 -23.79 -7.69 22.56
C GLY A 414 -22.34 -8.13 22.77
N TRP A 415 -21.44 -7.71 21.87
CA TRP A 415 -20.03 -7.98 22.01
C TRP A 415 -19.38 -7.25 23.21
N HIS A 416 -19.81 -6.04 23.49
CA HIS A 416 -19.37 -5.30 24.67
C HIS A 416 -19.77 -6.04 25.97
N PHE A 417 -21.03 -6.48 26.10
CA PHE A 417 -21.47 -7.28 27.25
C PHE A 417 -20.75 -8.62 27.34
N LEU A 418 -20.44 -9.25 26.21
CA LEU A 418 -19.60 -10.45 26.21
C LEU A 418 -18.21 -10.17 26.78
N MET A 419 -17.58 -9.06 26.38
CA MET A 419 -16.26 -8.67 26.90
C MET A 419 -16.31 -8.34 28.41
N GLU A 420 -17.37 -7.68 28.89
CA GLU A 420 -17.58 -7.45 30.31
C GLU A 420 -17.73 -8.78 31.08
N TRP A 421 -18.52 -9.71 30.51
CA TRP A 421 -18.68 -11.03 31.10
C TRP A 421 -17.35 -11.81 31.17
N CYS A 422 -16.51 -11.72 30.14
CA CYS A 422 -15.17 -12.33 30.16
C CYS A 422 -14.31 -11.78 31.29
N ASP A 423 -14.31 -10.45 31.49
CA ASP A 423 -13.55 -9.81 32.57
C ASP A 423 -14.08 -10.21 33.95
N GLU A 424 -15.41 -10.29 34.12
CA GLU A 424 -16.04 -10.68 35.41
C GLU A 424 -15.78 -12.13 35.79
N HIS A 425 -15.63 -13.00 34.80
CA HIS A 425 -15.48 -14.47 35.02
C HIS A 425 -14.05 -14.97 34.79
N ASP A 426 -13.09 -14.09 34.47
CA ASP A 426 -11.72 -14.46 34.08
C ASP A 426 -11.72 -15.53 32.98
N ALA A 427 -12.56 -15.34 31.96
CA ALA A 427 -12.86 -16.30 30.90
C ALA A 427 -12.52 -15.76 29.53
N GLY A 428 -12.31 -16.65 28.55
CA GLY A 428 -12.05 -16.29 27.17
C GLY A 428 -13.33 -15.96 26.36
N ILE A 429 -13.14 -15.31 25.22
CA ILE A 429 -14.24 -14.98 24.30
C ILE A 429 -15.00 -16.23 23.84
N LEU A 430 -14.30 -17.33 23.54
CA LEU A 430 -14.95 -18.58 23.14
C LEU A 430 -15.72 -19.20 24.30
N ASP A 431 -15.23 -19.11 25.54
CA ASP A 431 -15.95 -19.59 26.73
C ASP A 431 -17.26 -18.84 26.92
N ALA A 432 -17.27 -17.52 26.71
CA ALA A 432 -18.47 -16.70 26.77
C ALA A 432 -19.49 -17.07 25.67
N LEU A 433 -19.03 -17.33 24.45
CA LEU A 433 -19.89 -17.77 23.34
C LEU A 433 -20.47 -19.17 23.61
N GLU A 434 -19.68 -20.10 24.14
CA GLU A 434 -20.16 -21.43 24.55
C GLU A 434 -21.14 -21.36 25.72
N ALA A 435 -20.92 -20.48 26.71
CA ALA A 435 -21.87 -20.23 27.80
C ALA A 435 -23.21 -19.70 27.26
N ALA A 436 -23.18 -18.81 26.27
CA ALA A 436 -24.38 -18.31 25.61
C ALA A 436 -25.14 -19.42 24.86
N VAL A 437 -24.43 -20.32 24.17
CA VAL A 437 -25.04 -21.49 23.49
C VAL A 437 -25.61 -22.48 24.51
N ALA A 438 -24.92 -22.73 25.60
CA ALA A 438 -25.39 -23.63 26.66
C ALA A 438 -26.68 -23.13 27.30
N ALA A 439 -26.75 -21.85 27.70
CA ALA A 439 -27.92 -21.23 28.28
C ALA A 439 -29.13 -21.28 27.32
N ARG A 440 -28.92 -20.95 26.05
CA ARG A 440 -29.94 -21.02 24.98
C ARG A 440 -30.47 -22.44 24.82
N THR A 441 -29.59 -23.43 24.78
CA THR A 441 -29.97 -24.84 24.61
C THR A 441 -30.74 -25.38 25.81
N ALA A 442 -30.38 -24.96 27.03
CA ALA A 442 -31.03 -25.34 28.26
C ALA A 442 -32.37 -24.56 28.52
N GLY A 443 -32.62 -23.49 27.78
CA GLY A 443 -33.73 -22.57 28.01
C GLY A 443 -33.57 -21.76 29.30
N GLU A 444 -32.34 -21.52 29.73
CA GLU A 444 -31.98 -20.73 30.89
C GLU A 444 -31.89 -19.23 30.57
N ALA A 445 -31.72 -18.41 31.60
CA ALA A 445 -31.51 -16.96 31.40
C ALA A 445 -30.20 -16.69 30.67
N GLU A 446 -30.20 -15.64 29.84
CA GLU A 446 -28.97 -15.19 29.15
C GLU A 446 -27.84 -14.89 30.15
N PRO A 447 -26.61 -15.40 29.94
CA PRO A 447 -25.46 -15.12 30.82
C PRO A 447 -25.04 -13.64 30.80
N PHE A 448 -25.33 -12.94 29.71
CA PHE A 448 -25.16 -11.50 29.55
C PHE A 448 -26.17 -10.96 28.52
N PRO A 449 -26.47 -9.66 28.51
CA PRO A 449 -27.44 -9.09 27.59
C PRO A 449 -27.15 -9.38 26.12
N ARG A 450 -28.15 -9.83 25.36
CA ARG A 450 -28.06 -10.19 23.93
C ARG A 450 -27.23 -11.45 23.62
N ALA A 451 -26.93 -12.27 24.62
CA ALA A 451 -26.19 -13.52 24.45
C ALA A 451 -26.86 -14.50 23.47
N GLU A 452 -28.20 -14.59 23.48
CA GLU A 452 -28.97 -15.45 22.58
C GLU A 452 -28.66 -15.18 21.10
N ARG A 453 -28.54 -13.91 20.70
CA ARG A 453 -28.23 -13.53 19.31
C ARG A 453 -26.81 -13.89 18.93
N LEU A 454 -25.85 -13.73 19.84
CA LEU A 454 -24.48 -14.13 19.61
C LEU A 454 -24.36 -15.65 19.52
N ALA A 455 -25.07 -16.38 20.38
CA ALA A 455 -25.13 -17.85 20.35
C ALA A 455 -25.65 -18.38 19.02
N GLU A 456 -26.76 -17.81 18.50
CA GLU A 456 -27.31 -18.19 17.19
C GLU A 456 -26.29 -18.04 16.06
N ARG A 457 -25.58 -16.91 16.02
CA ARG A 457 -24.57 -16.64 15.00
C ARG A 457 -23.35 -17.54 15.16
N TYR A 458 -22.92 -17.79 16.39
CA TYR A 458 -21.80 -18.66 16.70
C TYR A 458 -22.08 -20.12 16.29
N GLU A 459 -23.28 -20.65 16.60
CA GLU A 459 -23.70 -22.00 16.16
C GLU A 459 -23.76 -22.10 14.63
N ALA A 460 -24.25 -21.05 13.94
CA ALA A 460 -24.25 -21.00 12.48
C ALA A 460 -22.80 -21.05 11.92
N GLY A 461 -21.85 -20.36 12.55
CA GLY A 461 -20.44 -20.41 12.18
C GLY A 461 -19.82 -21.79 12.39
N ARG A 462 -20.07 -22.44 13.52
CA ARG A 462 -19.63 -23.83 13.77
C ARG A 462 -20.22 -24.82 12.76
N THR A 463 -21.48 -24.63 12.40
CA THR A 463 -22.15 -25.45 11.36
C THR A 463 -21.47 -25.24 10.00
N MET A 464 -21.16 -24.00 9.64
CA MET A 464 -20.42 -23.66 8.43
C MET A 464 -19.04 -24.33 8.40
N ILE A 465 -18.28 -24.23 9.49
CA ILE A 465 -16.95 -24.88 9.59
C ILE A 465 -17.09 -26.39 9.39
N ALA A 466 -18.03 -27.05 10.09
CA ALA A 466 -18.23 -28.48 9.99
C ALA A 466 -18.65 -28.91 8.56
N ALA A 467 -19.50 -28.13 7.89
CA ALA A 467 -20.01 -28.43 6.56
C ALA A 467 -18.92 -28.31 5.46
N HIS A 468 -17.88 -27.54 5.70
CA HIS A 468 -16.84 -27.24 4.69
C HIS A 468 -15.45 -27.79 5.08
N ALA A 469 -15.30 -28.37 6.26
CA ALA A 469 -14.06 -28.99 6.71
C ALA A 469 -13.53 -30.01 5.68
N GLY A 470 -12.22 -29.92 5.40
CA GLY A 470 -11.53 -30.82 4.46
C GLY A 470 -11.76 -30.53 2.96
N ARG A 471 -12.58 -29.56 2.60
CA ARG A 471 -12.68 -29.08 1.21
C ARG A 471 -11.41 -28.32 0.83
N ARG A 472 -11.06 -28.31 -0.47
CA ARG A 472 -9.81 -27.76 -0.98
C ARG A 472 -10.01 -26.98 -2.27
N GLY A 473 -9.08 -26.08 -2.59
CA GLY A 473 -8.93 -25.36 -3.84
C GLY A 473 -10.24 -24.76 -4.36
N HIS A 474 -10.52 -24.92 -5.64
CA HIS A 474 -11.74 -24.42 -6.29
C HIS A 474 -13.03 -24.96 -5.65
N ASN A 475 -13.04 -26.20 -5.15
CA ASN A 475 -14.22 -26.78 -4.50
C ASN A 475 -14.54 -26.07 -3.17
N LEU A 476 -13.54 -25.60 -2.43
CA LEU A 476 -13.76 -24.81 -1.23
C LEU A 476 -14.26 -23.41 -1.58
N LEU A 477 -13.63 -22.72 -2.52
CA LEU A 477 -14.08 -21.39 -2.96
C LEU A 477 -15.51 -21.41 -3.49
N ALA A 478 -15.87 -22.42 -4.30
CA ALA A 478 -17.24 -22.59 -4.81
C ALA A 478 -18.24 -22.84 -3.68
N ALA A 479 -17.89 -23.67 -2.68
CA ALA A 479 -18.75 -23.93 -1.53
C ALA A 479 -19.01 -22.70 -0.66
N LEU A 480 -18.05 -21.77 -0.60
CA LEU A 480 -18.18 -20.48 0.07
C LEU A 480 -18.83 -19.40 -0.83
N GLY A 481 -19.15 -19.72 -2.09
CA GLY A 481 -19.68 -18.78 -3.07
C GLY A 481 -18.68 -17.70 -3.49
N ALA A 482 -17.38 -17.95 -3.29
CA ALA A 482 -16.28 -17.03 -3.57
C ALA A 482 -15.77 -17.12 -5.01
N ASP A 483 -15.97 -18.25 -5.70
CA ASP A 483 -15.48 -18.55 -7.05
C ASP A 483 -15.95 -17.57 -8.13
N LYS A 484 -17.09 -16.90 -7.91
CA LYS A 484 -17.70 -15.92 -8.83
C LYS A 484 -17.49 -14.47 -8.38
N LEU A 485 -16.81 -14.26 -7.26
CA LEU A 485 -16.56 -12.94 -6.74
C LEU A 485 -15.29 -12.35 -7.37
N ARG A 486 -15.39 -11.10 -7.84
CA ARG A 486 -14.25 -10.38 -8.42
C ARG A 486 -13.06 -10.35 -7.47
N ASP A 487 -13.32 -10.12 -6.19
CA ASP A 487 -12.30 -10.00 -5.14
C ASP A 487 -11.48 -11.29 -4.93
N PHE A 488 -11.97 -12.42 -5.44
CA PHE A 488 -11.30 -13.73 -5.40
C PHE A 488 -10.81 -14.19 -6.78
N ALA A 489 -10.98 -13.37 -7.84
CA ALA A 489 -10.65 -13.79 -9.21
C ALA A 489 -9.16 -14.10 -9.38
N THR A 490 -8.28 -13.23 -8.87
CA THR A 490 -6.82 -13.44 -8.93
C THR A 490 -6.42 -14.69 -8.17
N LEU A 491 -6.94 -14.88 -6.95
CA LEU A 491 -6.71 -16.10 -6.17
C LEU A 491 -7.16 -17.33 -6.97
N SER A 492 -8.41 -17.33 -7.47
CA SER A 492 -8.96 -18.46 -8.22
C SER A 492 -8.14 -18.82 -9.46
N ALA A 493 -7.57 -17.81 -10.15
CA ALA A 493 -6.76 -18.03 -11.34
C ALA A 493 -5.38 -18.65 -11.06
N THR A 494 -4.88 -18.60 -9.83
CA THR A 494 -3.54 -19.06 -9.44
C THR A 494 -3.55 -20.42 -8.74
N LEU A 495 -4.72 -21.00 -8.45
CA LEU A 495 -4.83 -22.27 -7.71
C LEU A 495 -4.34 -23.47 -8.52
N ALA A 496 -3.58 -24.33 -7.86
CA ALA A 496 -3.27 -25.67 -8.34
C ALA A 496 -4.43 -26.66 -8.13
N GLY A 497 -5.30 -26.40 -7.15
CA GLY A 497 -6.56 -27.12 -6.91
C GLY A 497 -6.58 -28.01 -5.67
N ASP A 498 -5.46 -28.17 -4.99
CA ASP A 498 -5.30 -29.00 -3.79
C ASP A 498 -4.98 -28.21 -2.51
N GLU A 499 -5.02 -26.86 -2.59
CA GLU A 499 -4.76 -25.98 -1.47
C GLU A 499 -5.81 -26.17 -0.36
N ASP A 500 -5.39 -26.30 0.87
CA ASP A 500 -6.25 -26.35 2.04
C ASP A 500 -6.70 -24.93 2.48
N ALA A 501 -7.59 -24.85 3.47
CA ALA A 501 -8.11 -23.59 3.96
C ALA A 501 -7.02 -22.65 4.51
N PRO A 502 -6.02 -23.11 5.31
CA PRO A 502 -4.90 -22.28 5.75
C PRO A 502 -4.12 -21.68 4.57
N THR A 503 -3.79 -22.48 3.56
CA THR A 503 -3.07 -22.03 2.38
C THR A 503 -3.87 -20.98 1.59
N LEU A 504 -5.16 -21.25 1.33
CA LEU A 504 -6.04 -20.30 0.63
C LEU A 504 -6.21 -18.99 1.41
N TYR A 505 -6.33 -19.08 2.73
CA TYR A 505 -6.42 -17.89 3.58
C TYR A 505 -5.13 -17.06 3.55
N ALA A 506 -3.97 -17.71 3.63
CA ALA A 506 -2.68 -17.02 3.50
C ALA A 506 -2.55 -16.33 2.14
N MET A 507 -2.94 -16.99 1.04
CA MET A 507 -2.89 -16.42 -0.30
C MET A 507 -3.82 -15.20 -0.45
N ILE A 508 -5.08 -15.27 -0.02
CA ILE A 508 -5.99 -14.11 -0.12
C ILE A 508 -5.52 -12.98 0.79
N ARG A 509 -4.97 -13.28 1.94
CA ARG A 509 -4.43 -12.32 2.88
C ARG A 509 -3.23 -11.58 2.29
N GLU A 510 -2.31 -12.29 1.64
CA GLU A 510 -1.18 -11.70 0.93
C GLU A 510 -1.64 -10.69 -0.12
N THR A 511 -2.67 -11.00 -0.92
CA THR A 511 -3.22 -10.07 -1.92
C THR A 511 -3.86 -8.82 -1.30
N GLN A 512 -4.30 -8.87 -0.03
CA GLN A 512 -4.92 -7.73 0.65
C GLN A 512 -3.91 -6.80 1.31
N PHE A 513 -2.84 -7.34 1.87
CA PHE A 513 -1.83 -6.58 2.61
C PHE A 513 -0.60 -6.22 1.78
N PHE A 514 -0.23 -7.10 0.85
CA PHE A 514 0.98 -6.97 0.04
C PHE A 514 0.67 -7.18 -1.45
N PRO A 515 -0.23 -6.35 -2.01
CA PRO A 515 -0.67 -6.56 -3.38
C PRO A 515 0.48 -6.37 -4.37
N THR A 516 0.50 -7.24 -5.38
CA THR A 516 1.44 -7.17 -6.49
C THR A 516 0.70 -7.31 -7.81
N HIS A 517 1.27 -6.77 -8.88
CA HIS A 517 0.75 -7.06 -10.21
C HIS A 517 0.94 -8.54 -10.56
N GLU A 518 -0.03 -9.11 -11.23
CA GLU A 518 0.11 -10.43 -11.82
C GLU A 518 1.35 -10.51 -12.72
N ALA A 519 2.00 -11.67 -12.76
CA ALA A 519 3.18 -11.87 -13.60
C ALA A 519 2.91 -11.86 -15.12
N ASN A 520 1.66 -11.58 -15.53
CA ASN A 520 1.22 -11.59 -16.92
C ASN A 520 1.79 -10.38 -17.68
N VAL A 521 2.70 -10.62 -18.61
CA VAL A 521 3.32 -9.60 -19.47
C VAL A 521 2.34 -9.00 -20.50
N ARG A 522 1.19 -9.64 -20.73
CA ARG A 522 0.14 -9.15 -21.64
C ARG A 522 -0.90 -8.27 -20.95
N ALA A 523 -0.82 -8.09 -19.65
CA ALA A 523 -1.78 -7.27 -18.92
C ALA A 523 -1.27 -5.82 -18.83
N VAL A 524 -2.09 -4.86 -19.30
CA VAL A 524 -1.88 -3.43 -19.05
C VAL A 524 -1.99 -3.18 -17.55
N ARG A 525 -1.08 -2.40 -16.99
CA ARG A 525 -1.07 -2.06 -15.57
C ARG A 525 -1.98 -0.86 -15.31
N VAL A 526 -2.73 -0.92 -14.21
CA VAL A 526 -3.46 0.23 -13.66
C VAL A 526 -3.00 0.40 -12.22
N SER A 527 -2.47 1.57 -11.86
CA SER A 527 -1.87 1.79 -10.54
C SER A 527 -2.26 3.14 -9.93
N SER A 528 -2.22 3.24 -8.60
CA SER A 528 -2.19 4.53 -7.91
C SER A 528 -0.77 5.11 -7.94
N TYR A 529 -0.63 6.42 -7.62
CA TYR A 529 0.69 7.07 -7.54
C TYR A 529 1.62 6.38 -6.53
N GLU A 530 1.09 5.98 -5.38
CA GLU A 530 1.85 5.39 -4.29
C GLU A 530 2.45 4.03 -4.66
N GLN A 531 1.73 3.26 -5.46
CA GLN A 531 2.15 1.91 -5.88
C GLN A 531 3.18 1.92 -7.01
N LEU A 532 3.50 3.09 -7.56
CA LEU A 532 4.57 3.22 -8.55
C LEU A 532 5.98 3.21 -7.93
N CYS A 533 6.10 3.37 -6.61
CA CYS A 533 7.38 3.37 -5.91
C CYS A 533 8.19 2.10 -6.22
N GLY A 534 9.48 2.26 -6.52
CA GLY A 534 10.39 1.16 -6.86
C GLY A 534 10.16 0.49 -8.23
N CYS A 535 9.10 0.88 -8.96
CA CYS A 535 8.75 0.33 -10.27
C CYS A 535 9.23 1.27 -11.40
N GLY A 536 9.30 0.75 -12.62
CA GLY A 536 9.56 1.55 -13.83
C GLY A 536 8.70 1.01 -14.98
N TYR A 537 8.15 1.94 -15.78
CA TYR A 537 7.29 1.60 -16.91
C TYR A 537 7.79 2.29 -18.17
N ARG A 538 7.76 1.60 -19.31
CA ARG A 538 8.16 2.17 -20.60
C ARG A 538 7.27 3.37 -20.96
N ALA A 539 5.97 3.24 -20.79
CA ALA A 539 5.03 4.36 -20.98
C ALA A 539 4.07 4.49 -19.81
N LEU A 540 3.91 5.71 -19.32
CA LEU A 540 3.03 6.07 -18.22
C LEU A 540 1.94 7.03 -18.70
N TYR A 541 0.68 6.66 -18.46
CA TYR A 541 -0.51 7.42 -18.82
C TYR A 541 -1.19 7.90 -17.54
N VAL A 542 -0.95 9.16 -17.17
CA VAL A 542 -1.45 9.75 -15.92
C VAL A 542 -2.81 10.38 -16.19
N THR A 543 -3.86 9.81 -15.62
CA THR A 543 -5.26 10.17 -15.90
C THR A 543 -5.88 11.04 -14.82
N GLY A 544 -6.94 11.76 -15.16
CA GLY A 544 -7.61 12.61 -14.18
C GLY A 544 -6.72 13.72 -13.63
N CYS A 545 -5.83 14.29 -14.44
CA CYS A 545 -4.94 15.38 -14.03
C CYS A 545 -5.70 16.69 -13.83
N VAL A 546 -6.60 16.72 -12.83
CA VAL A 546 -7.40 17.88 -12.48
C VAL A 546 -7.18 18.29 -11.02
N ASP A 547 -7.31 19.58 -10.74
CA ASP A 547 -7.28 20.10 -9.38
C ASP A 547 -8.36 19.44 -8.51
N GLY A 548 -7.99 19.08 -7.29
CA GLY A 548 -8.83 18.35 -6.35
C GLY A 548 -8.59 16.85 -6.35
N PHE A 549 -8.05 16.28 -7.43
CA PHE A 549 -7.50 14.93 -7.42
C PHE A 549 -6.02 14.94 -7.02
N MET A 550 -5.26 15.84 -7.63
CA MET A 550 -3.86 16.08 -7.30
C MET A 550 -3.54 17.57 -7.54
N PRO A 551 -3.29 18.38 -6.50
CA PRO A 551 -3.34 17.99 -5.09
C PRO A 551 -4.74 17.61 -4.59
N ALA A 552 -4.80 16.72 -3.59
CA ALA A 552 -6.04 16.13 -3.10
C ALA A 552 -6.84 17.13 -2.24
N ARG A 553 -8.07 17.48 -2.68
CA ARG A 553 -8.91 18.47 -2.01
C ARG A 553 -9.29 18.08 -0.58
N ASP A 554 -9.56 16.83 -0.30
CA ASP A 554 -9.93 16.36 1.03
C ASP A 554 -8.80 16.53 2.06
N ALA A 555 -7.54 16.48 1.61
CA ALA A 555 -6.40 16.77 2.48
C ALA A 555 -6.37 18.25 2.93
N PHE A 556 -6.91 19.18 2.12
CA PHE A 556 -7.04 20.58 2.50
C PHE A 556 -8.26 20.87 3.40
N GLU A 557 -9.28 20.01 3.37
CA GLU A 557 -10.49 20.19 4.20
C GLU A 557 -10.23 19.95 5.71
N VAL A 558 -9.14 19.25 6.06
CA VAL A 558 -8.80 18.92 7.45
C VAL A 558 -7.75 19.83 8.07
N VAL A 559 -7.15 20.75 7.29
CA VAL A 559 -6.15 21.71 7.73
C VAL A 559 -6.71 23.12 7.78
N SER A 560 -6.30 23.91 8.77
CA SER A 560 -6.89 25.21 9.06
C SER A 560 -5.98 26.40 8.74
N THR A 561 -4.66 26.20 8.73
CA THR A 561 -3.68 27.27 8.49
C THR A 561 -3.10 27.22 7.09
N ASP A 562 -2.65 28.36 6.57
CA ASP A 562 -2.00 28.44 5.26
C ASP A 562 -0.69 27.62 5.23
N ALA A 563 0.08 27.64 6.33
CA ALA A 563 1.30 26.85 6.45
C ALA A 563 1.04 25.32 6.40
N GLU A 564 -0.08 24.85 6.96
CA GLU A 564 -0.49 23.45 6.82
C GLU A 564 -0.93 23.12 5.39
N ARG A 565 -1.65 24.03 4.73
CA ARG A 565 -2.02 23.89 3.32
C ARG A 565 -0.82 23.80 2.40
N ASP A 566 0.19 24.64 2.63
CA ASP A 566 1.44 24.59 1.86
C ASP A 566 2.18 23.27 2.07
N ARG A 567 2.19 22.72 3.30
CA ARG A 567 2.77 21.39 3.57
C ARG A 567 2.02 20.27 2.85
N VAL A 568 0.68 20.33 2.80
CA VAL A 568 -0.13 19.35 2.07
C VAL A 568 0.18 19.43 0.57
N ARG A 569 0.19 20.65 0.00
CA ARG A 569 0.53 20.85 -1.41
C ARG A 569 1.92 20.32 -1.73
N GLU A 570 2.90 20.60 -0.87
CA GLU A 570 4.28 20.14 -1.07
C GLU A 570 4.40 18.62 -0.98
N ALA A 571 3.69 17.98 -0.05
CA ALA A 571 3.66 16.52 0.04
C ALA A 571 3.04 15.87 -1.21
N ASP A 572 1.95 16.44 -1.72
CA ASP A 572 1.30 15.95 -2.94
C ASP A 572 2.17 16.21 -4.19
N ARG A 573 2.91 17.35 -4.24
CA ARG A 573 3.89 17.65 -5.31
C ARG A 573 4.98 16.58 -5.36
N ARG A 574 5.56 16.21 -4.22
CA ARG A 574 6.58 15.16 -4.14
C ARG A 574 6.03 13.82 -4.57
N THR A 575 4.85 13.44 -4.10
CA THR A 575 4.17 12.21 -4.52
C THR A 575 3.91 12.18 -6.03
N PHE A 576 3.43 13.30 -6.60
CA PHE A 576 3.21 13.44 -8.04
C PHE A 576 4.53 13.28 -8.81
N ALA A 577 5.55 14.06 -8.46
CA ALA A 577 6.85 14.02 -9.14
C ALA A 577 7.52 12.65 -9.03
N ALA A 578 7.51 12.01 -7.85
CA ALA A 578 8.06 10.69 -7.63
C ALA A 578 7.34 9.62 -8.45
N GLY A 579 6.00 9.71 -8.57
CA GLY A 579 5.19 8.80 -9.37
C GLY A 579 5.45 8.94 -10.87
N VAL A 580 5.38 10.15 -11.41
CA VAL A 580 5.55 10.37 -12.86
C VAL A 580 7.00 10.14 -13.33
N ALA A 581 7.97 10.26 -12.45
CA ALA A 581 9.36 9.93 -12.73
C ALA A 581 9.58 8.42 -13.06
N LYS A 582 8.60 7.57 -12.85
CA LYS A 582 8.69 6.13 -13.17
C LYS A 582 8.51 5.82 -14.68
N ALA A 583 8.13 6.81 -15.49
CA ALA A 583 8.13 6.71 -16.95
C ALA A 583 9.55 6.63 -17.51
N THR A 584 9.90 5.59 -18.30
CA THR A 584 11.24 5.46 -18.88
C THR A 584 11.36 6.09 -20.27
N ASP A 585 10.36 5.99 -21.11
CA ASP A 585 10.39 6.44 -22.49
C ASP A 585 9.31 7.48 -22.78
N ALA A 586 8.06 7.25 -22.37
CA ALA A 586 6.95 8.13 -22.67
C ALA A 586 6.12 8.46 -21.43
N LEU A 587 5.68 9.73 -21.34
CA LEU A 587 4.81 10.22 -20.27
C LEU A 587 3.68 11.05 -20.87
N MET A 588 2.45 10.62 -20.64
CA MET A 588 1.27 11.33 -21.10
C MET A 588 0.38 11.71 -19.93
N PHE A 589 0.11 12.99 -19.76
CA PHE A 589 -0.89 13.48 -18.84
C PHE A 589 -2.23 13.63 -19.54
N SER A 590 -3.30 13.22 -18.90
CA SER A 590 -4.66 13.29 -19.42
C SER A 590 -5.53 14.12 -18.48
N THR A 591 -6.17 15.15 -19.01
CA THR A 591 -7.01 16.08 -18.26
C THR A 591 -8.32 16.35 -19.00
N PHE A 592 -9.34 16.81 -18.28
CA PHE A 592 -10.62 17.22 -18.87
C PHE A 592 -11.09 18.53 -18.26
N SER A 593 -11.92 19.27 -19.02
CA SER A 593 -12.30 20.65 -18.67
C SER A 593 -13.67 20.78 -18.01
N ARG A 594 -14.53 19.77 -18.13
CA ARG A 594 -15.93 19.81 -17.66
C ARG A 594 -16.35 18.45 -17.10
N ALA A 595 -17.23 18.49 -16.09
CA ALA A 595 -17.89 17.30 -15.56
C ALA A 595 -19.29 17.67 -15.02
N PRO A 596 -20.25 16.73 -14.91
CA PRO A 596 -21.46 16.93 -14.13
C PRO A 596 -21.12 17.38 -12.71
N LEU A 597 -21.79 18.39 -12.19
CA LEU A 597 -21.47 18.96 -10.87
C LEU A 597 -21.56 17.89 -9.76
N GLU A 598 -22.57 17.03 -9.83
CA GLU A 598 -22.76 15.92 -8.88
C GLU A 598 -21.53 14.97 -8.86
N LEU A 599 -20.99 14.65 -10.05
CA LEU A 599 -19.78 13.84 -10.16
C LEU A 599 -18.59 14.57 -9.53
N ALA A 600 -18.40 15.85 -9.88
CA ALA A 600 -17.29 16.66 -9.38
C ALA A 600 -17.31 16.79 -7.85
N GLU A 601 -18.47 17.01 -7.25
CA GLU A 601 -18.64 17.11 -5.79
C GLU A 601 -18.40 15.75 -5.10
N ARG A 602 -18.99 14.68 -5.64
CA ARG A 602 -18.83 13.32 -5.11
C ARG A 602 -17.38 12.83 -5.13
N THR A 603 -16.65 13.18 -6.18
CA THR A 603 -15.25 12.76 -6.36
C THR A 603 -14.24 13.79 -5.86
N LYS A 604 -14.70 14.89 -5.24
CA LYS A 604 -13.84 15.92 -4.64
C LYS A 604 -12.99 16.74 -5.62
N MET A 605 -13.41 16.84 -6.89
CA MET A 605 -12.76 17.73 -7.85
C MET A 605 -12.91 19.21 -7.43
N GLN A 606 -11.90 20.03 -7.71
CA GLN A 606 -11.95 21.45 -7.44
C GLN A 606 -12.73 22.17 -8.54
N VAL A 607 -13.95 22.62 -8.23
CA VAL A 607 -14.82 23.33 -9.18
C VAL A 607 -14.40 24.79 -9.29
N ALA A 608 -14.01 25.23 -10.49
CA ALA A 608 -13.66 26.61 -10.76
C ALA A 608 -14.91 27.48 -11.04
N ARG A 609 -15.90 26.91 -11.74
CA ARG A 609 -17.16 27.59 -12.10
C ARG A 609 -18.25 26.56 -12.36
N VAL A 610 -19.51 26.92 -12.07
CA VAL A 610 -20.69 26.14 -12.44
C VAL A 610 -21.47 26.87 -13.56
N ARG A 611 -21.94 26.12 -14.54
CA ARG A 611 -22.80 26.59 -15.62
C ARG A 611 -24.00 25.65 -15.76
N MET A 612 -25.08 26.17 -16.34
CA MET A 612 -26.22 25.38 -16.83
C MET A 612 -26.01 25.09 -18.31
N GLU A 613 -25.99 23.82 -18.70
CA GLU A 613 -25.92 23.35 -20.07
C GLU A 613 -26.99 22.27 -20.25
N ASP A 614 -27.86 22.39 -21.21
CA ASP A 614 -28.97 21.44 -21.53
C ASP A 614 -29.80 20.98 -20.29
N GLY A 615 -29.97 21.90 -19.33
CA GLY A 615 -30.75 21.64 -18.12
C GLY A 615 -29.96 20.96 -16.98
N GLU A 616 -28.68 20.64 -17.19
CA GLU A 616 -27.79 20.07 -16.20
C GLU A 616 -26.79 21.09 -15.65
N ARG A 617 -26.37 20.90 -14.40
CA ARG A 617 -25.32 21.70 -13.76
C ARG A 617 -23.96 21.12 -14.10
N ILE A 618 -23.18 21.85 -14.89
CA ILE A 618 -21.85 21.44 -15.33
C ILE A 618 -20.78 22.24 -14.59
N ALA A 619 -19.84 21.54 -13.98
CA ALA A 619 -18.66 22.10 -13.37
C ALA A 619 -17.57 22.33 -14.43
N THR A 620 -16.98 23.52 -14.45
CA THR A 620 -15.74 23.79 -15.17
C THR A 620 -14.57 23.47 -14.24
N LEU A 621 -13.59 22.75 -14.74
CA LEU A 621 -12.43 22.25 -14.00
C LEU A 621 -11.13 22.84 -14.56
N ARG A 622 -10.07 22.80 -13.75
CA ARG A 622 -8.71 23.18 -14.16
C ARG A 622 -7.81 21.96 -14.14
N PRO A 623 -6.81 21.89 -15.01
CA PRO A 623 -5.73 20.93 -14.87
C PRO A 623 -5.06 21.07 -13.50
N THR A 624 -4.38 20.03 -13.06
CA THR A 624 -3.54 20.10 -11.85
C THR A 624 -2.51 21.23 -11.97
N CYS A 625 -2.36 22.01 -10.91
CA CYS A 625 -1.40 23.13 -10.88
C CYS A 625 0.05 22.69 -11.14
N PHE A 626 0.41 21.42 -10.83
CA PHE A 626 1.75 20.90 -11.03
C PHE A 626 2.20 20.87 -12.51
N LEU A 627 1.27 20.81 -13.45
CA LEU A 627 1.60 20.93 -14.88
C LEU A 627 2.03 22.36 -15.25
N GLU A 628 1.38 23.39 -14.67
CA GLU A 628 1.73 24.79 -14.90
C GLU A 628 3.02 25.17 -14.17
N GLU A 629 3.24 24.63 -12.97
CA GLU A 629 4.43 24.88 -12.15
C GLU A 629 5.73 24.38 -12.80
N ALA A 630 5.65 23.44 -13.74
CA ALA A 630 6.81 22.99 -14.52
C ALA A 630 7.34 24.08 -15.49
N GLY A 631 6.61 25.17 -15.71
CA GLY A 631 7.06 26.32 -16.50
C GLY A 631 7.54 25.94 -17.90
N ALA A 632 8.79 26.22 -18.22
CA ALA A 632 9.38 25.90 -19.54
C ALA A 632 9.51 24.40 -19.82
N ALA A 633 9.49 23.55 -18.79
CA ALA A 633 9.50 22.08 -18.92
C ALA A 633 8.08 21.49 -18.98
N ALA A 634 7.03 22.33 -18.96
CA ALA A 634 5.66 21.86 -19.10
C ALA A 634 5.45 21.15 -20.44
N PRO A 635 4.74 20.00 -20.45
CA PRO A 635 4.49 19.26 -21.68
C PRO A 635 3.61 20.08 -22.66
N ILE A 636 3.81 19.84 -23.97
CA ILE A 636 2.91 20.40 -24.98
C ILE A 636 1.48 19.90 -24.74
N THR A 637 0.51 20.78 -24.92
CA THR A 637 -0.92 20.43 -24.79
C THR A 637 -1.52 20.12 -26.15
N LEU A 638 -2.09 18.92 -26.27
CA LEU A 638 -2.80 18.43 -27.45
C LEU A 638 -4.30 18.31 -27.13
N GLY A 639 -5.17 18.57 -28.11
CA GLY A 639 -6.56 18.18 -28.00
C GLY A 639 -6.72 16.67 -28.17
N GLY A 640 -7.66 16.06 -27.43
CA GLY A 640 -7.89 14.62 -27.52
C GLY A 640 -8.21 14.14 -28.94
N GLN A 641 -8.96 14.91 -29.70
CA GLN A 641 -9.26 14.60 -31.12
C GLN A 641 -7.99 14.64 -32.00
N ALA A 642 -7.09 15.60 -31.75
CA ALA A 642 -5.82 15.67 -32.48
C ALA A 642 -4.93 14.44 -32.19
N LEU A 643 -4.88 14.00 -30.92
CA LEU A 643 -4.16 12.78 -30.54
C LEU A 643 -4.71 11.56 -31.28
N LEU A 644 -6.04 11.42 -31.36
CA LEU A 644 -6.67 10.29 -32.04
C LEU A 644 -6.41 10.34 -33.56
N ALA A 645 -6.50 11.52 -34.17
CA ALA A 645 -6.22 11.70 -35.59
C ALA A 645 -4.76 11.37 -35.94
N ASP A 646 -3.79 11.79 -35.10
CA ASP A 646 -2.38 11.45 -35.28
C ASP A 646 -2.10 9.95 -35.17
N ALA A 647 -2.91 9.22 -34.39
CA ALA A 647 -2.89 7.76 -34.27
C ALA A 647 -3.73 7.04 -35.35
N GLY A 648 -4.26 7.77 -36.36
CA GLY A 648 -5.10 7.19 -37.42
C GLY A 648 -6.45 6.66 -36.94
N ILE A 649 -6.98 7.25 -35.85
CA ILE A 649 -8.24 6.83 -35.23
C ILE A 649 -9.31 7.90 -35.51
N ASP A 650 -10.31 7.56 -36.33
CA ASP A 650 -11.48 8.41 -36.65
C ASP A 650 -12.50 8.50 -35.52
#